data_c55e026f9ddb3168f772550d31e881c9
#
_entry.id   c55e026f9ddb3168f772550d31e881c9
#
_cell.length_a   1.000
_cell.length_b   1.000
_cell.length_c   1.000
_cell.angle_alpha   90.00
_cell.angle_beta   90.00
_cell.angle_gamma   90.00
#
_symmetry.space_group_name_H-M   'P 1'
#
loop_
_entity.id
_entity.type
_entity.pdbx_description
1 polymer ?
#
loop_
_entity_poly.entity_id
_entity_poly.type
_entity_poly.pdbx_seq_one_letter_code
_entity_poly.pdbx_strand_id
1 'polypeptide(L)'
;MRHTVSLPRRAAAFLLACLLLLPTAYATAGERKIQTSTQIVDGLTYKNTVTDNGGSRVESFALELDPDSEARAIMLQGSSTIYAGASINKAVSSAQEMGYHVLAAINTDFFSMATGVPLGIVIEDGVYKSSNETENALVIDQYGSASILDAPIVAMSLYNNVTGASVIPNNFNKARHEIGGVYLLNEDFSTVSTRSDGSGWYVRMRAAADPFTGRVPDLTVNSSLTLEVTELLISDQSIAIGPDEYILTAADPSNRGDAFAAFQVGDTVTLTTSCSNPALSQAKWACGVGDIMVRNGAITDTASWTYAKDGRQPRTALGIKGDGTLVLYAVDGRQSGHSVGLSQYNLAEELLRQGCTTAVNLDGGGSTSLSLWVPGQSGPALQNKPSDGRPRSCATYLLLVAGDSPSYTAQRLAPKENGLILLAGSSLPLPEAVAMDEFLNPVSTSLRDLEYTSMDRLGTIYDGVYTAGWQAGTDNLRLTAGRLEGYAQVHVVDRLTEFKVTRAGSTGALTALSVKPGEQVQLAASGAYWGRTALRDFADVDVTVQGEVGTVDASGLFTAAQNLGSGGSITFSAGGLSQTVQVASTYVHNDVQPGHWAYDAVEYCYEKGVCSGISTTQFGPDNSMIRGDFMLMLYNAAGKPAVTTPCTFTDVSTSDYYYNALAWAQGRGLASGTGGGGFSPRDKITREQAFSLLYRYLPILGKNCPDGDLSVLDQFADRKNVADYAKTAAATLVAQGLASGSGGNLDPKGTLTRAQMASLLYRVLEHTPIQTDPTTPTDPTQPTDPVPPGSYALALDQSRVELASGGSVTLKAVILPAVSNAAVTWTSSNPEVAVVSPTGMVTNLYPGTGSATATITASWNGLTSSCTVICQQAQHTGTVTNAENGLNVRSGPGSDYGRVGGLKADASVVVLGQQEGWYQVLFRNPDGQAAIGYVSAEYLTLNR
;
A
#
# COMPACT_ATOMS: atom_id res chain seq x y z
N MET A 1 -74.60 -24.15 17.60
CA MET A 1 -74.95 -23.00 16.75
C MET A 1 -73.68 -22.16 16.60
N ARG A 2 -73.05 -22.21 15.43
CA ARG A 2 -71.82 -21.45 15.09
C ARG A 2 -72.27 -20.14 14.47
N HIS A 3 -71.97 -19.05 15.08
CA HIS A 3 -72.09 -17.72 14.44
C HIS A 3 -70.81 -17.35 13.74
N THR A 4 -70.80 -17.38 12.43
CA THR A 4 -69.79 -16.79 11.56
C THR A 4 -70.11 -15.29 11.39
N VAL A 5 -69.25 -14.41 11.88
CA VAL A 5 -69.27 -12.98 11.63
C VAL A 5 -68.51 -12.69 10.35
N SER A 6 -69.21 -12.27 9.31
CA SER A 6 -68.64 -11.81 8.05
C SER A 6 -68.27 -10.34 8.18
N LEU A 7 -66.95 -10.04 8.08
CA LEU A 7 -66.47 -8.65 7.96
C LEU A 7 -66.82 -8.08 6.57
N PRO A 8 -67.28 -6.83 6.48
CA PRO A 8 -67.69 -6.26 5.22
C PRO A 8 -66.48 -5.97 4.29
N ARG A 9 -66.63 -6.35 3.02
CA ARG A 9 -65.65 -6.19 1.92
C ARG A 9 -65.06 -4.78 1.78
N ARG A 10 -65.59 -3.74 2.39
CA ARG A 10 -65.10 -2.37 2.37
C ARG A 10 -63.91 -2.12 3.29
N ALA A 11 -63.75 -2.90 4.37
CA ALA A 11 -62.60 -2.79 5.28
C ALA A 11 -61.32 -3.41 4.70
N ALA A 12 -61.42 -4.46 3.86
CA ALA A 12 -60.30 -5.08 3.19
C ALA A 12 -59.71 -4.21 2.04
N ALA A 13 -60.56 -3.41 1.38
CA ALA A 13 -60.13 -2.49 0.35
C ALA A 13 -59.42 -1.26 0.92
N PHE A 14 -59.81 -0.82 2.15
CA PHE A 14 -59.13 0.31 2.83
C PHE A 14 -57.82 -0.10 3.44
N LEU A 15 -57.65 -1.33 3.93
CA LEU A 15 -56.39 -1.89 4.38
C LEU A 15 -55.41 -2.16 3.22
N LEU A 16 -55.94 -2.54 2.04
CA LEU A 16 -55.09 -2.75 0.83
C LEU A 16 -54.67 -1.39 0.22
N ALA A 17 -55.50 -0.36 0.30
CA ALA A 17 -55.17 1.00 -0.15
C ALA A 17 -54.18 1.72 0.79
N CYS A 18 -54.21 1.43 2.10
CA CYS A 18 -53.21 1.94 3.06
C CYS A 18 -51.89 1.21 2.99
N LEU A 19 -51.83 -0.07 2.46
CA LEU A 19 -50.58 -0.79 2.21
C LEU A 19 -49.89 -0.35 0.89
N LEU A 20 -50.62 0.34 -0.01
CA LEU A 20 -50.06 0.89 -1.25
C LEU A 20 -49.56 2.35 -1.14
N LEU A 21 -49.73 2.98 0.06
CA LEU A 21 -49.25 4.32 0.39
C LEU A 21 -48.20 4.33 1.51
N LEU A 22 -47.49 3.20 1.73
CA LEU A 22 -46.22 3.27 2.41
C LEU A 22 -45.27 4.00 1.48
N PRO A 23 -44.77 5.21 1.83
CA PRO A 23 -43.69 5.80 1.07
C PRO A 23 -42.60 4.73 1.02
N THR A 24 -42.09 4.48 -0.16
CA THR A 24 -40.82 3.72 -0.29
C THR A 24 -39.88 4.36 0.73
N ALA A 25 -39.55 3.63 1.79
CA ALA A 25 -38.60 4.13 2.77
C ALA A 25 -37.28 4.29 2.02
N TYR A 26 -37.02 5.49 1.59
CA TYR A 26 -35.70 5.84 1.07
C TYR A 26 -34.72 5.54 2.18
N ALA A 27 -33.68 4.77 1.86
CA ALA A 27 -32.64 4.48 2.83
C ALA A 27 -32.07 5.82 3.31
N THR A 28 -32.11 6.07 4.59
CA THR A 28 -31.58 7.31 5.20
C THR A 28 -30.09 7.43 4.91
N ALA A 29 -29.53 8.65 5.01
CA ALA A 29 -28.09 8.91 4.86
C ALA A 29 -27.21 8.07 5.82
N GLY A 30 -27.83 7.39 6.79
CA GLY A 30 -27.19 6.46 7.70
C GLY A 30 -26.90 7.05 9.08
N GLU A 31 -26.41 6.21 9.97
CA GLU A 31 -26.06 6.56 11.35
C GLU A 31 -24.58 6.97 11.44
N ARG A 32 -24.29 8.16 11.96
CA ARG A 32 -22.92 8.60 12.22
C ARG A 32 -22.30 7.77 13.33
N LYS A 33 -21.16 7.14 13.07
CA LYS A 33 -20.40 6.30 14.03
C LYS A 33 -19.22 7.05 14.60
N ILE A 34 -18.52 7.84 13.78
CA ILE A 34 -17.36 8.65 14.15
C ILE A 34 -17.51 9.98 13.44
N GLN A 35 -17.26 11.07 14.13
CA GLN A 35 -17.09 12.38 13.50
C GLN A 35 -15.98 13.14 14.19
N THR A 36 -14.87 13.35 13.51
CA THR A 36 -13.80 14.23 13.96
C THR A 36 -14.00 15.61 13.38
N SER A 37 -13.94 16.63 14.23
CA SER A 37 -14.04 18.04 13.85
C SER A 37 -12.74 18.75 14.12
N THR A 38 -12.25 19.54 13.17
CA THR A 38 -10.99 20.28 13.29
C THR A 38 -11.20 21.70 12.78
N GLN A 39 -10.94 22.69 13.59
CA GLN A 39 -10.89 24.09 13.16
C GLN A 39 -9.61 24.32 12.37
N ILE A 40 -9.74 24.70 11.12
CA ILE A 40 -8.61 24.98 10.21
C ILE A 40 -8.08 26.39 10.47
N VAL A 41 -8.88 27.40 10.20
CA VAL A 41 -8.68 28.80 10.59
C VAL A 41 -10.00 29.32 11.16
N ASP A 42 -10.06 30.53 11.64
CA ASP A 42 -11.31 31.09 12.15
C ASP A 42 -12.36 31.12 11.04
N GLY A 43 -13.55 30.60 11.36
CA GLY A 43 -14.65 30.47 10.40
C GLY A 43 -14.47 29.36 9.34
N LEU A 44 -13.43 28.53 9.43
CA LEU A 44 -13.28 27.35 8.56
C LEU A 44 -13.12 26.07 9.39
N THR A 45 -14.11 25.20 9.31
CA THR A 45 -14.15 23.92 10.04
C THR A 45 -14.13 22.73 9.07
N TYR A 46 -13.27 21.77 9.35
CA TYR A 46 -13.21 20.48 8.66
C TYR A 46 -13.87 19.39 9.51
N LYS A 47 -14.68 18.54 8.89
CA LYS A 47 -15.30 17.37 9.50
C LYS A 47 -15.02 16.12 8.68
N ASN A 48 -14.41 15.12 9.30
CA ASN A 48 -14.31 13.77 8.72
C ASN A 48 -15.30 12.86 9.44
N THR A 49 -16.17 12.19 8.69
CA THR A 49 -17.27 11.40 9.23
C THR A 49 -17.28 9.99 8.66
N VAL A 50 -17.40 9.00 9.56
CA VAL A 50 -17.71 7.62 9.20
C VAL A 50 -19.16 7.34 9.55
N THR A 51 -19.94 6.88 8.59
CA THR A 51 -21.37 6.59 8.70
C THR A 51 -21.64 5.12 8.40
N ASP A 52 -22.50 4.50 9.20
CA ASP A 52 -23.12 3.21 8.89
C ASP A 52 -24.37 3.43 8.04
N ASN A 53 -24.31 3.02 6.81
CA ASN A 53 -25.47 3.08 5.89
C ASN A 53 -25.93 1.65 5.57
N GLY A 54 -26.78 1.11 6.46
CA GLY A 54 -27.36 -0.23 6.29
C GLY A 54 -26.30 -1.35 6.33
N GLY A 55 -25.38 -1.31 7.31
CA GLY A 55 -24.31 -2.27 7.48
C GLY A 55 -23.10 -2.02 6.57
N SER A 56 -23.11 -0.93 5.79
CA SER A 56 -22.01 -0.55 4.90
C SER A 56 -21.38 0.77 5.35
N ARG A 57 -20.07 0.79 5.39
CA ARG A 57 -19.29 1.99 5.73
C ARG A 57 -19.34 3.02 4.61
N VAL A 58 -19.57 4.27 5.00
CA VAL A 58 -19.43 5.46 4.17
C VAL A 58 -18.46 6.41 4.84
N GLU A 59 -17.45 6.87 4.11
CA GLU A 59 -16.50 7.88 4.55
C GLU A 59 -16.77 9.19 3.82
N SER A 60 -16.93 10.27 4.57
CA SER A 60 -17.25 11.60 4.04
C SER A 60 -16.45 12.69 4.72
N PHE A 61 -16.29 13.78 4.00
CA PHE A 61 -15.46 14.93 4.34
C PHE A 61 -16.26 16.20 4.06
N ALA A 62 -16.36 17.08 5.03
CA ALA A 62 -17.02 18.36 4.89
C ALA A 62 -16.09 19.50 5.29
N LEU A 63 -16.11 20.59 4.54
CA LEU A 63 -15.53 21.87 4.91
C LEU A 63 -16.66 22.89 5.02
N GLU A 64 -16.78 23.51 6.18
CA GLU A 64 -17.76 24.58 6.43
C GLU A 64 -17.00 25.91 6.51
N LEU A 65 -17.27 26.79 5.56
CA LEU A 65 -16.70 28.13 5.49
C LEU A 65 -17.78 29.16 5.86
N ASP A 66 -17.60 29.78 7.00
CA ASP A 66 -18.48 30.83 7.47
C ASP A 66 -18.29 32.13 6.65
N PRO A 67 -19.34 32.95 6.43
CA PRO A 67 -19.22 34.20 5.68
C PRO A 67 -18.21 35.20 6.25
N ASP A 68 -18.01 35.17 7.57
CA ASP A 68 -17.11 36.09 8.28
C ASP A 68 -15.69 35.50 8.44
N SER A 69 -15.39 34.34 7.78
CA SER A 69 -14.10 33.71 7.87
C SER A 69 -13.01 34.57 7.23
N GLU A 70 -11.80 34.47 7.78
CA GLU A 70 -10.59 35.03 7.15
C GLU A 70 -10.21 34.28 5.85
N ALA A 71 -10.68 33.05 5.69
CA ALA A 71 -10.56 32.30 4.45
C ALA A 71 -11.63 32.72 3.46
N ARG A 72 -11.28 32.73 2.18
CA ARG A 72 -12.20 33.03 1.08
C ARG A 72 -12.19 31.94 0.01
N ALA A 73 -13.32 31.75 -0.64
CA ALA A 73 -13.44 30.85 -1.76
C ALA A 73 -13.08 31.53 -3.08
N ILE A 74 -12.23 30.91 -3.86
CA ILE A 74 -11.89 31.29 -5.23
C ILE A 74 -12.07 30.09 -6.16
N MET A 75 -12.26 30.32 -7.44
CA MET A 75 -12.36 29.28 -8.43
C MET A 75 -11.19 29.40 -9.42
N LEU A 76 -10.50 28.30 -9.67
CA LEU A 76 -9.43 28.25 -10.68
C LEU A 76 -9.69 27.10 -11.65
N GLN A 77 -9.32 27.32 -12.90
CA GLN A 77 -9.21 26.21 -13.84
C GLN A 77 -8.00 25.34 -13.47
N GLY A 78 -8.08 24.04 -13.80
CA GLY A 78 -7.06 23.07 -13.41
C GLY A 78 -5.71 23.27 -14.11
N SER A 79 -5.68 23.94 -15.26
CA SER A 79 -4.46 24.21 -16.05
C SER A 79 -4.41 25.69 -16.46
N SER A 80 -3.32 26.12 -17.12
CA SER A 80 -3.20 27.49 -17.66
C SER A 80 -4.18 27.79 -18.80
N THR A 81 -4.82 26.78 -19.35
CA THR A 81 -5.83 26.86 -20.38
C THR A 81 -7.02 25.96 -20.03
N ILE A 82 -8.19 26.25 -20.61
CA ILE A 82 -9.42 25.47 -20.40
C ILE A 82 -9.28 24.03 -20.93
N TYR A 83 -8.53 23.85 -21.98
CA TYR A 83 -8.28 22.53 -22.57
C TYR A 83 -7.27 21.72 -21.75
N ALA A 84 -7.54 20.44 -21.53
CA ALA A 84 -6.72 19.41 -20.89
C ALA A 84 -6.89 19.23 -19.37
N GLY A 85 -7.43 20.19 -18.61
CA GLY A 85 -7.56 20.05 -17.16
C GLY A 85 -6.25 19.74 -16.42
N ALA A 86 -6.28 19.63 -15.10
CA ALA A 86 -5.14 19.20 -14.29
C ALA A 86 -5.58 18.44 -13.04
N SER A 87 -4.66 17.74 -12.35
CA SER A 87 -4.93 17.13 -11.06
C SER A 87 -5.08 18.20 -9.96
N ILE A 88 -5.78 17.85 -8.88
CA ILE A 88 -5.96 18.76 -7.73
C ILE A 88 -4.63 19.26 -7.16
N ASN A 89 -3.61 18.39 -7.12
CA ASN A 89 -2.28 18.79 -6.64
C ASN A 89 -1.64 19.86 -7.53
N LYS A 90 -1.82 19.76 -8.87
CA LYS A 90 -1.32 20.77 -9.80
C LYS A 90 -2.10 22.06 -9.67
N ALA A 91 -3.42 22.02 -9.51
CA ALA A 91 -4.23 23.21 -9.27
C ALA A 91 -3.81 23.94 -7.98
N VAL A 92 -3.59 23.20 -6.89
CA VAL A 92 -3.06 23.74 -5.63
C VAL A 92 -1.68 24.40 -5.85
N SER A 93 -0.74 23.70 -6.50
CA SER A 93 0.60 24.24 -6.77
C SER A 93 0.54 25.48 -7.65
N SER A 94 -0.30 25.50 -8.70
CA SER A 94 -0.46 26.68 -9.56
C SER A 94 -1.01 27.86 -8.80
N ALA A 95 -2.00 27.66 -7.92
CA ALA A 95 -2.52 28.72 -7.06
C ALA A 95 -1.42 29.28 -6.11
N GLN A 96 -0.58 28.41 -5.56
CA GLN A 96 0.54 28.81 -4.72
C GLN A 96 1.61 29.59 -5.51
N GLU A 97 1.88 29.21 -6.76
CA GLU A 97 2.76 29.93 -7.68
C GLU A 97 2.22 31.33 -8.02
N MET A 98 0.87 31.49 -8.04
CA MET A 98 0.20 32.80 -8.18
C MET A 98 0.23 33.63 -6.89
N GLY A 99 0.76 33.11 -5.79
CA GLY A 99 0.86 33.79 -4.51
C GLY A 99 -0.30 33.53 -3.54
N TYR A 100 -1.26 32.65 -3.88
CA TYR A 100 -2.33 32.30 -2.95
C TYR A 100 -1.83 31.36 -1.83
N HIS A 101 -2.24 31.63 -0.61
CA HIS A 101 -2.05 30.71 0.51
C HIS A 101 -3.23 29.72 0.56
N VAL A 102 -3.05 28.55 -0.06
CA VAL A 102 -4.11 27.56 -0.26
C VAL A 102 -4.31 26.73 1.01
N LEU A 103 -5.50 26.79 1.58
CA LEU A 103 -5.93 25.98 2.72
C LEU A 103 -6.62 24.69 2.27
N ALA A 104 -7.46 24.75 1.24
CA ALA A 104 -8.18 23.60 0.71
C ALA A 104 -8.46 23.73 -0.78
N ALA A 105 -8.76 22.62 -1.44
CA ALA A 105 -9.25 22.55 -2.80
C ALA A 105 -10.21 21.38 -2.99
N ILE A 106 -11.23 21.55 -3.84
CA ILE A 106 -12.19 20.51 -4.22
C ILE A 106 -12.51 20.63 -5.71
N ASN A 107 -12.67 19.50 -6.42
CA ASN A 107 -13.10 19.54 -7.82
C ASN A 107 -14.56 20.00 -7.95
N THR A 108 -14.90 20.66 -9.08
CA THR A 108 -16.24 21.26 -9.26
C THR A 108 -16.95 20.75 -10.50
N ASP A 109 -16.78 21.40 -11.64
CA ASP A 109 -17.57 21.25 -12.87
C ASP A 109 -17.42 19.87 -13.52
N PHE A 110 -18.46 19.44 -14.21
CA PHE A 110 -18.38 18.35 -15.17
C PHE A 110 -17.59 18.77 -16.39
N PHE A 111 -16.97 17.83 -17.06
CA PHE A 111 -16.12 18.14 -18.20
C PHE A 111 -16.09 17.03 -19.23
N SER A 112 -15.72 17.36 -20.45
CA SER A 112 -15.47 16.38 -21.50
C SER A 112 -14.23 15.52 -21.17
N MET A 113 -14.44 14.23 -20.96
CA MET A 113 -13.35 13.28 -20.69
C MET A 113 -12.31 13.20 -21.83
N ALA A 114 -12.70 13.58 -23.05
CA ALA A 114 -11.82 13.57 -24.20
C ALA A 114 -10.92 14.80 -24.30
N THR A 115 -11.36 15.94 -23.76
CA THR A 115 -10.71 17.24 -23.98
C THR A 115 -10.32 17.94 -22.69
N GLY A 116 -10.90 17.56 -21.55
CA GLY A 116 -10.75 18.28 -20.29
C GLY A 116 -11.57 19.59 -20.22
N VAL A 117 -12.27 19.97 -21.28
CA VAL A 117 -13.03 21.23 -21.34
C VAL A 117 -14.26 21.15 -20.44
N PRO A 118 -14.50 22.12 -19.53
CA PRO A 118 -15.69 22.16 -18.67
C PRO A 118 -16.98 22.30 -19.48
N LEU A 119 -18.08 21.72 -18.99
CA LEU A 119 -19.40 21.86 -19.60
C LEU A 119 -20.06 23.19 -19.22
N GLY A 120 -19.83 23.64 -18.01
CA GLY A 120 -20.40 24.84 -17.48
C GLY A 120 -19.64 26.12 -17.82
N ILE A 121 -20.16 27.24 -17.27
CA ILE A 121 -19.54 28.56 -17.37
C ILE A 121 -18.22 28.60 -16.57
N VAL A 122 -17.26 29.41 -17.06
CA VAL A 122 -16.05 29.74 -16.30
C VAL A 122 -15.87 31.25 -16.26
N ILE A 123 -15.87 31.79 -15.03
CA ILE A 123 -15.43 33.17 -14.75
C ILE A 123 -14.37 33.10 -13.68
N GLU A 124 -13.22 33.69 -13.97
CA GLU A 124 -12.06 33.68 -13.09
C GLU A 124 -11.53 35.09 -12.90
N ASP A 125 -11.54 35.57 -11.68
CA ASP A 125 -11.18 36.94 -11.30
C ASP A 125 -11.98 38.04 -12.07
N GLY A 126 -13.28 37.76 -12.39
CA GLY A 126 -14.16 38.64 -13.18
C GLY A 126 -14.00 38.44 -14.69
N VAL A 127 -12.99 37.74 -15.17
CA VAL A 127 -12.76 37.46 -16.60
C VAL A 127 -13.67 36.31 -17.06
N TYR A 128 -14.42 36.54 -18.12
CA TYR A 128 -15.31 35.53 -18.72
C TYR A 128 -14.48 34.63 -19.65
N LYS A 129 -14.24 33.38 -19.24
CA LYS A 129 -13.32 32.46 -19.92
C LYS A 129 -14.00 31.36 -20.72
N SER A 130 -15.22 30.93 -20.37
CA SER A 130 -15.92 29.89 -21.12
C SER A 130 -17.43 30.00 -20.96
N SER A 131 -18.13 29.72 -22.04
CA SER A 131 -19.61 29.72 -22.05
C SER A 131 -20.17 28.53 -21.27
N ASN A 132 -21.45 28.65 -20.90
CA ASN A 132 -22.24 27.57 -20.37
C ASN A 132 -22.91 26.80 -21.52
N GLU A 133 -22.87 25.44 -21.43
CA GLU A 133 -23.70 24.62 -22.31
C GLU A 133 -25.12 24.48 -21.75
N THR A 134 -25.30 23.75 -20.69
CA THR A 134 -26.61 23.51 -20.06
C THR A 134 -26.55 23.40 -18.54
N GLU A 135 -25.38 23.60 -17.94
CA GLU A 135 -25.18 23.38 -16.52
C GLU A 135 -25.76 24.52 -15.67
N ASN A 136 -26.17 24.21 -14.44
CA ASN A 136 -26.36 25.23 -13.42
C ASN A 136 -24.99 25.83 -13.06
N ALA A 137 -24.98 26.98 -12.40
CA ALA A 137 -23.70 27.62 -12.04
C ALA A 137 -23.64 28.03 -10.57
N LEU A 138 -22.50 27.77 -9.95
CA LEU A 138 -22.06 28.45 -8.74
C LEU A 138 -21.46 29.79 -9.16
N VAL A 139 -21.92 30.87 -8.49
CA VAL A 139 -21.40 32.21 -8.65
C VAL A 139 -20.96 32.73 -7.29
N ILE A 140 -19.77 33.30 -7.22
CA ILE A 140 -19.22 33.98 -6.04
C ILE A 140 -18.91 35.42 -6.44
N ASP A 141 -19.46 36.37 -5.70
CA ASP A 141 -19.26 37.81 -5.95
C ASP A 141 -17.94 38.31 -5.34
N GLN A 142 -17.65 39.58 -5.53
CA GLN A 142 -16.47 40.24 -4.98
C GLN A 142 -16.40 40.28 -3.44
N TYR A 143 -17.52 40.03 -2.77
CA TYR A 143 -17.62 40.01 -1.30
C TYR A 143 -17.56 38.59 -0.74
N GLY A 144 -17.41 37.55 -1.62
CA GLY A 144 -17.39 36.15 -1.23
C GLY A 144 -18.75 35.49 -1.07
N SER A 145 -19.86 36.20 -1.38
CA SER A 145 -21.20 35.63 -1.28
C SER A 145 -21.45 34.66 -2.42
N ALA A 146 -21.83 33.43 -2.07
CA ALA A 146 -22.09 32.36 -3.02
C ALA A 146 -23.60 32.27 -3.37
N SER A 147 -23.90 32.01 -4.63
CA SER A 147 -25.26 31.75 -5.11
C SER A 147 -25.29 30.71 -6.22
N ILE A 148 -26.42 30.00 -6.37
CA ILE A 148 -26.63 29.01 -7.44
C ILE A 148 -27.65 29.56 -8.42
N LEU A 149 -27.26 29.61 -9.71
CA LEU A 149 -28.10 30.05 -10.82
C LEU A 149 -28.52 28.87 -11.69
N ASP A 150 -29.78 28.92 -12.17
CA ASP A 150 -30.32 27.93 -13.10
C ASP A 150 -29.79 28.23 -14.51
N ALA A 151 -28.95 27.34 -15.06
CA ALA A 151 -28.41 27.33 -16.42
C ALA A 151 -28.20 28.76 -17.01
N PRO A 152 -27.39 29.61 -16.39
CA PRO A 152 -27.23 31.00 -16.82
C PRO A 152 -26.56 31.09 -18.18
N ILE A 153 -26.95 32.08 -18.98
CA ILE A 153 -26.40 32.32 -20.32
C ILE A 153 -25.83 33.73 -20.36
N VAL A 154 -24.61 33.85 -20.86
CA VAL A 154 -24.00 35.08 -21.30
C VAL A 154 -24.14 35.11 -22.82
N ALA A 155 -24.99 35.98 -23.34
CA ALA A 155 -25.13 36.17 -24.78
C ALA A 155 -23.91 36.88 -25.36
N MET A 156 -23.45 36.42 -26.52
CA MET A 156 -22.31 37.00 -27.24
C MET A 156 -22.75 37.43 -28.64
N SER A 157 -22.18 38.51 -29.15
CA SER A 157 -22.35 38.90 -30.54
C SER A 157 -21.07 39.53 -31.08
N LEU A 158 -20.77 39.22 -32.31
CA LEU A 158 -19.72 39.83 -33.12
C LEU A 158 -20.42 40.69 -34.18
N TYR A 159 -20.24 42.01 -34.11
CA TYR A 159 -20.79 42.96 -35.06
C TYR A 159 -19.64 43.56 -35.92
N ASN A 160 -19.69 43.33 -37.23
CA ASN A 160 -18.75 43.93 -38.17
C ASN A 160 -19.15 45.38 -38.40
N ASN A 161 -18.33 46.30 -37.94
CA ASN A 161 -18.58 47.76 -38.01
C ASN A 161 -18.49 48.32 -39.45
N VAL A 162 -17.90 47.55 -40.38
CA VAL A 162 -17.75 47.95 -41.79
C VAL A 162 -18.92 47.47 -42.62
N THR A 163 -19.28 46.20 -42.51
CA THR A 163 -20.33 45.57 -43.34
C THR A 163 -21.71 45.63 -42.71
N GLY A 164 -21.81 45.86 -41.39
CA GLY A 164 -23.06 45.77 -40.63
C GLY A 164 -23.54 44.35 -40.36
N ALA A 165 -22.76 43.34 -40.73
CA ALA A 165 -23.11 41.94 -40.48
C ALA A 165 -22.92 41.59 -39.00
N SER A 166 -23.76 40.68 -38.50
CA SER A 166 -23.67 40.19 -37.12
C SER A 166 -23.63 38.69 -37.09
N VAL A 167 -22.71 38.13 -36.27
CA VAL A 167 -22.61 36.70 -36.01
C VAL A 167 -22.74 36.48 -34.50
N ILE A 168 -23.49 35.45 -34.13
CA ILE A 168 -23.69 35.03 -32.74
C ILE A 168 -22.99 33.71 -32.54
N PRO A 169 -21.86 33.67 -31.79
CA PRO A 169 -21.24 32.44 -31.39
C PRO A 169 -22.17 31.67 -30.44
N ASN A 170 -22.34 30.39 -30.67
CA ASN A 170 -23.07 29.51 -29.74
C ASN A 170 -22.22 29.14 -28.53
N ASN A 171 -20.90 29.02 -28.75
CA ASN A 171 -19.94 28.53 -27.77
C ASN A 171 -18.70 29.43 -27.72
N PHE A 172 -18.25 29.71 -26.51
CA PHE A 172 -17.01 30.42 -26.24
C PHE A 172 -16.05 29.48 -25.46
N ASN A 173 -14.88 29.27 -26.04
CA ASN A 173 -13.85 28.39 -25.48
C ASN A 173 -14.35 26.97 -25.18
N LYS A 174 -15.15 26.41 -26.10
CA LYS A 174 -15.56 25.01 -26.14
C LYS A 174 -14.91 24.31 -27.34
N ALA A 175 -14.64 23.02 -27.21
CA ALA A 175 -14.15 22.24 -28.35
C ALA A 175 -15.25 22.11 -29.42
N ARG A 176 -14.93 22.42 -30.68
CA ARG A 176 -15.87 22.31 -31.78
C ARG A 176 -16.20 20.85 -32.06
N HIS A 177 -17.43 20.45 -31.83
CA HIS A 177 -17.92 19.06 -31.99
C HIS A 177 -19.26 18.97 -32.74
N GLU A 178 -19.96 20.10 -32.96
CA GLU A 178 -21.24 20.17 -33.65
C GLU A 178 -21.11 20.69 -35.08
N ILE A 179 -21.66 19.95 -36.03
CA ILE A 179 -21.83 20.45 -37.41
C ILE A 179 -22.86 21.56 -37.40
N GLY A 180 -22.48 22.77 -37.64
CA GLY A 180 -23.38 23.93 -37.65
C GLY A 180 -23.31 24.82 -36.41
N GLY A 181 -22.58 24.40 -35.37
CA GLY A 181 -22.25 25.29 -34.25
C GLY A 181 -21.21 26.34 -34.66
N VAL A 182 -21.35 27.54 -34.12
CA VAL A 182 -20.36 28.63 -34.27
C VAL A 182 -19.63 28.81 -32.96
N TYR A 183 -18.34 28.73 -33.01
CA TYR A 183 -17.46 28.80 -31.87
C TYR A 183 -16.55 30.01 -31.91
N LEU A 184 -16.35 30.64 -30.77
CA LEU A 184 -15.33 31.66 -30.56
C LEU A 184 -14.29 31.12 -29.60
N LEU A 185 -13.02 31.18 -30.00
CA LEU A 185 -11.88 30.67 -29.19
C LEU A 185 -10.90 31.84 -28.98
N ASN A 186 -10.26 31.89 -27.81
CA ASN A 186 -9.14 32.76 -27.53
C ASN A 186 -8.00 32.00 -26.85
N GLU A 187 -6.96 32.69 -26.38
CA GLU A 187 -5.79 32.11 -25.72
C GLU A 187 -6.14 31.32 -24.44
N ASP A 188 -7.23 31.67 -23.75
CA ASP A 188 -7.71 30.91 -22.58
C ASP A 188 -8.12 29.48 -22.94
N PHE A 189 -8.57 29.21 -24.17
CA PHE A 189 -8.95 27.89 -24.60
C PHE A 189 -7.75 26.97 -24.70
N SER A 190 -6.77 27.34 -25.51
CA SER A 190 -5.55 26.58 -25.79
C SER A 190 -4.65 27.40 -26.72
N THR A 191 -3.39 27.01 -26.85
CA THR A 191 -2.47 27.60 -27.84
C THR A 191 -2.80 27.21 -29.29
N VAL A 192 -3.75 26.30 -29.47
CA VAL A 192 -4.23 25.86 -30.82
C VAL A 192 -5.71 25.55 -30.76
N SER A 193 -6.40 25.65 -31.91
CA SER A 193 -7.80 25.24 -32.08
C SER A 193 -7.95 23.70 -32.09
N THR A 194 -7.42 23.03 -31.08
CA THR A 194 -7.39 21.57 -31.03
C THR A 194 -8.79 20.97 -31.00
N ARG A 195 -8.92 19.71 -31.50
CA ARG A 195 -10.19 18.97 -31.49
C ARG A 195 -11.33 19.64 -32.25
N SER A 196 -11.02 20.34 -33.33
CA SER A 196 -12.02 20.68 -34.31
C SER A 196 -12.29 19.47 -35.21
N ASP A 197 -13.54 19.07 -35.33
CA ASP A 197 -13.92 17.93 -36.18
C ASP A 197 -13.83 18.31 -37.67
N GLY A 198 -12.81 17.82 -38.36
CA GLY A 198 -12.61 18.02 -39.77
C GLY A 198 -12.29 19.46 -40.19
N SER A 199 -12.48 19.73 -41.49
CA SER A 199 -12.28 21.06 -42.08
C SER A 199 -13.19 22.11 -41.47
N GLY A 200 -12.69 23.32 -41.35
CA GLY A 200 -13.46 24.46 -40.82
C GLY A 200 -13.13 25.77 -41.43
N TRP A 201 -14.08 26.66 -41.31
CA TRP A 201 -13.94 28.08 -41.59
C TRP A 201 -13.35 28.77 -40.37
N TYR A 202 -12.40 29.67 -40.57
CA TYR A 202 -11.75 30.41 -39.50
C TYR A 202 -11.65 31.90 -39.86
N VAL A 203 -12.06 32.76 -38.93
CA VAL A 203 -11.78 34.19 -38.95
C VAL A 203 -10.88 34.51 -37.76
N ARG A 204 -9.64 34.85 -38.02
CA ARG A 204 -8.71 35.31 -37.00
C ARG A 204 -8.88 36.80 -36.81
N MET A 205 -9.01 37.21 -35.57
CA MET A 205 -9.15 38.57 -35.15
C MET A 205 -8.17 38.87 -34.01
N ARG A 206 -7.69 40.08 -33.91
CA ARG A 206 -6.86 40.54 -32.81
C ARG A 206 -7.57 41.65 -32.05
N ALA A 207 -7.52 41.54 -30.72
CA ALA A 207 -8.12 42.56 -29.85
C ALA A 207 -7.24 43.84 -29.85
N ALA A 208 -7.93 44.97 -29.91
CA ALA A 208 -7.28 46.27 -29.86
C ALA A 208 -6.96 46.68 -28.43
N ALA A 209 -5.74 47.17 -28.21
CA ALA A 209 -5.38 47.78 -26.95
C ALA A 209 -6.18 49.05 -26.66
N ASP A 210 -6.54 49.22 -25.42
CA ASP A 210 -7.16 50.49 -24.96
C ASP A 210 -6.14 51.64 -25.17
N PRO A 211 -6.56 52.72 -25.83
CA PRO A 211 -5.62 53.79 -26.20
C PRO A 211 -5.11 54.59 -25.00
N PHE A 212 -5.70 54.45 -23.82
CA PHE A 212 -5.29 55.17 -22.62
C PHE A 212 -4.34 54.35 -21.76
N THR A 213 -4.63 53.06 -21.66
CA THR A 213 -3.83 52.10 -20.80
C THR A 213 -2.76 51.38 -21.59
N GLY A 214 -2.89 51.28 -22.91
CA GLY A 214 -2.00 50.52 -23.79
C GLY A 214 -2.10 48.99 -23.60
N ARG A 215 -3.13 48.52 -22.88
CA ARG A 215 -3.40 47.10 -22.63
C ARG A 215 -4.70 46.66 -23.29
N VAL A 216 -4.75 45.41 -23.71
CA VAL A 216 -6.00 44.80 -24.14
C VAL A 216 -6.89 44.58 -22.91
N PRO A 217 -8.15 45.05 -22.89
CA PRO A 217 -9.06 44.83 -21.80
C PRO A 217 -9.45 43.34 -21.73
N ASP A 218 -9.66 42.84 -20.52
CA ASP A 218 -10.23 41.51 -20.31
C ASP A 218 -11.68 41.45 -20.80
N LEU A 219 -12.08 40.30 -21.34
CA LEU A 219 -13.49 40.05 -21.68
C LEU A 219 -14.25 39.70 -20.39
N THR A 220 -15.16 40.57 -20.00
CA THR A 220 -16.01 40.39 -18.82
C THR A 220 -17.50 40.26 -19.21
N VAL A 221 -18.35 39.88 -18.28
CA VAL A 221 -19.82 39.91 -18.51
C VAL A 221 -20.29 41.35 -18.63
N ASN A 222 -21.15 41.65 -19.64
CA ASN A 222 -21.65 42.98 -19.98
C ASN A 222 -20.54 43.95 -20.43
N SER A 223 -19.56 43.44 -21.19
CA SER A 223 -18.49 44.27 -21.77
C SER A 223 -18.46 44.20 -23.30
N SER A 224 -17.61 45.03 -23.90
CA SER A 224 -17.33 44.98 -25.34
C SER A 224 -15.86 45.18 -25.62
N LEU A 225 -15.36 44.45 -26.62
CA LEU A 225 -14.02 44.59 -27.18
C LEU A 225 -14.05 44.97 -28.64
N THR A 226 -13.09 45.78 -29.08
CA THR A 226 -12.88 46.02 -30.49
C THR A 226 -11.81 45.08 -31.00
N LEU A 227 -12.15 44.32 -32.05
CA LEU A 227 -11.28 43.35 -32.72
C LEU A 227 -11.00 43.84 -34.15
N GLU A 228 -9.83 43.52 -34.70
CA GLU A 228 -9.48 43.68 -36.09
C GLU A 228 -9.33 42.34 -36.77
N VAL A 229 -9.96 42.12 -37.91
CA VAL A 229 -9.82 40.86 -38.70
C VAL A 229 -8.44 40.85 -39.36
N THR A 230 -7.64 39.87 -38.99
CA THR A 230 -6.26 39.70 -39.48
C THR A 230 -6.09 38.62 -40.53
N GLU A 231 -6.96 37.61 -40.55
CA GLU A 231 -6.85 36.47 -41.47
C GLU A 231 -8.22 35.78 -41.63
N LEU A 232 -8.46 35.27 -42.85
CA LEU A 232 -9.58 34.35 -43.15
C LEU A 232 -8.99 33.11 -43.81
N LEU A 233 -9.36 31.91 -43.32
CA LEU A 233 -8.83 30.66 -43.87
C LEU A 233 -9.85 29.52 -43.75
N ILE A 234 -9.66 28.52 -44.62
CA ILE A 234 -10.26 27.20 -44.46
C ILE A 234 -9.14 26.22 -44.18
N SER A 235 -9.27 25.42 -43.15
CA SER A 235 -8.26 24.45 -42.76
C SER A 235 -8.88 23.19 -42.17
N ASP A 236 -8.28 22.06 -42.51
CA ASP A 236 -8.50 20.76 -41.85
C ASP A 236 -7.53 20.51 -40.70
N GLN A 237 -6.61 21.42 -40.47
CA GLN A 237 -5.60 21.36 -39.40
C GLN A 237 -5.95 22.32 -38.25
N SER A 238 -5.48 21.97 -37.07
CA SER A 238 -5.47 22.91 -35.95
C SER A 238 -4.66 24.15 -36.27
N ILE A 239 -5.18 25.32 -35.94
CA ILE A 239 -4.50 26.60 -36.12
C ILE A 239 -4.02 27.16 -34.79
N ALA A 240 -2.91 27.86 -34.79
CA ALA A 240 -2.37 28.48 -33.58
C ALA A 240 -3.31 29.63 -33.12
N ILE A 241 -3.42 29.78 -31.79
CA ILE A 241 -4.08 30.92 -31.13
C ILE A 241 -2.98 31.66 -30.37
N GLY A 242 -2.72 32.86 -30.78
CA GLY A 242 -1.73 33.75 -30.15
C GLY A 242 -2.33 34.60 -29.04
N PRO A 243 -1.47 35.37 -28.32
CA PRO A 243 -1.92 36.36 -27.36
C PRO A 243 -2.84 37.38 -28.01
N ASP A 244 -3.88 37.75 -27.27
CA ASP A 244 -4.91 38.74 -27.69
C ASP A 244 -5.67 38.35 -28.97
N GLU A 245 -5.58 37.12 -29.44
CA GLU A 245 -6.28 36.63 -30.63
C GLU A 245 -7.62 35.95 -30.27
N TYR A 246 -8.60 36.21 -31.12
CA TYR A 246 -9.92 35.61 -31.13
C TYR A 246 -10.13 34.87 -32.45
N ILE A 247 -10.52 33.61 -32.38
CA ILE A 247 -10.75 32.76 -33.56
C ILE A 247 -12.23 32.43 -33.63
N LEU A 248 -12.94 32.99 -34.58
CA LEU A 248 -14.30 32.55 -34.90
C LEU A 248 -14.23 31.37 -35.86
N THR A 249 -14.92 30.26 -35.53
CA THR A 249 -14.86 29.05 -36.34
C THR A 249 -16.20 28.33 -36.42
N ALA A 250 -16.43 27.66 -37.53
CA ALA A 250 -17.53 26.70 -37.74
C ALA A 250 -17.02 25.54 -38.63
N ALA A 251 -17.69 24.39 -38.60
CA ALA A 251 -17.34 23.28 -39.47
C ALA A 251 -17.60 23.66 -40.96
N ASP A 252 -16.67 23.31 -41.84
CA ASP A 252 -16.83 23.28 -43.28
C ASP A 252 -17.73 22.04 -43.59
N PRO A 253 -18.58 22.04 -44.18
CA PRO A 253 -19.81 22.03 -44.84
C PRO A 253 -21.04 22.52 -44.02
N SER A 254 -20.86 23.25 -42.99
CA SER A 254 -21.97 23.88 -42.30
C SER A 254 -22.62 24.93 -43.17
N ASN A 255 -23.93 25.13 -43.09
CA ASN A 255 -24.66 26.19 -43.74
C ASN A 255 -24.31 27.59 -43.21
N ARG A 256 -23.11 27.77 -42.68
CA ARG A 256 -22.64 28.98 -42.02
C ARG A 256 -21.58 29.76 -42.80
N GLY A 257 -21.18 29.28 -44.00
CA GLY A 257 -20.17 29.92 -44.84
C GLY A 257 -20.52 31.37 -45.19
N ASP A 258 -21.78 31.71 -45.45
CA ASP A 258 -22.24 33.05 -45.77
C ASP A 258 -22.00 34.05 -44.62
N ALA A 259 -22.16 33.64 -43.39
CA ALA A 259 -21.89 34.47 -42.23
C ALA A 259 -20.40 34.84 -42.11
N PHE A 260 -19.50 33.88 -42.42
CA PHE A 260 -18.04 34.12 -42.43
C PHE A 260 -17.60 34.97 -43.63
N ALA A 261 -18.29 34.83 -44.77
CA ALA A 261 -18.03 35.63 -45.99
C ALA A 261 -18.27 37.14 -45.80
N ALA A 262 -18.96 37.52 -44.73
CA ALA A 262 -19.19 38.91 -44.38
C ALA A 262 -18.03 39.62 -43.72
N PHE A 263 -16.91 38.90 -43.40
CA PHE A 263 -15.69 39.47 -42.84
C PHE A 263 -14.60 39.59 -43.91
N GLN A 264 -13.84 40.68 -43.85
CA GLN A 264 -12.66 40.92 -44.68
C GLN A 264 -11.46 41.27 -43.78
N VAL A 265 -10.25 40.97 -44.25
CA VAL A 265 -9.03 41.38 -43.54
C VAL A 265 -8.99 42.91 -43.45
N GLY A 266 -8.76 43.45 -42.26
CA GLY A 266 -8.80 44.85 -41.93
C GLY A 266 -10.14 45.39 -41.42
N ASP A 267 -11.20 44.55 -41.44
CA ASP A 267 -12.48 44.94 -40.83
C ASP A 267 -12.33 45.09 -39.30
N THR A 268 -12.99 46.12 -38.77
CA THR A 268 -13.16 46.25 -37.33
C THR A 268 -14.46 45.57 -36.89
N VAL A 269 -14.36 44.81 -35.83
CA VAL A 269 -15.47 44.00 -35.27
C VAL A 269 -15.66 44.34 -33.80
N THR A 270 -16.90 44.61 -33.38
CA THR A 270 -17.22 44.74 -31.97
C THR A 270 -17.73 43.42 -31.41
N LEU A 271 -16.97 42.80 -30.50
CA LEU A 271 -17.40 41.66 -29.68
C LEU A 271 -18.12 42.22 -28.46
N THR A 272 -19.36 41.79 -28.23
CA THR A 272 -20.16 42.21 -27.07
C THR A 272 -20.63 40.97 -26.28
N THR A 273 -20.52 41.04 -24.97
CA THR A 273 -21.14 40.10 -24.02
C THR A 273 -22.29 40.78 -23.32
N SER A 274 -23.39 40.06 -23.05
CA SER A 274 -24.53 40.61 -22.32
C SER A 274 -25.23 39.56 -21.47
N CYS A 275 -25.59 39.94 -20.26
CA CYS A 275 -26.39 39.13 -19.34
C CYS A 275 -27.26 40.00 -18.47
N SER A 276 -28.56 39.66 -18.35
CA SER A 276 -29.52 40.40 -17.51
C SER A 276 -29.51 39.94 -16.04
N ASN A 277 -28.84 38.83 -15.71
CA ASN A 277 -28.75 38.34 -14.34
C ASN A 277 -27.74 39.16 -13.53
N PRO A 278 -28.18 39.89 -12.48
CA PRO A 278 -27.27 40.74 -11.70
C PRO A 278 -26.16 39.99 -11.00
N ALA A 279 -26.42 38.77 -10.50
CA ALA A 279 -25.40 37.97 -9.81
C ALA A 279 -24.26 37.54 -10.76
N LEU A 280 -24.63 37.16 -12.01
CA LEU A 280 -23.62 36.82 -13.00
C LEU A 280 -22.84 38.04 -13.49
N SER A 281 -23.49 39.21 -13.58
CA SER A 281 -22.83 40.46 -13.96
C SER A 281 -21.80 40.95 -12.93
N GLN A 282 -21.96 40.53 -11.68
CA GLN A 282 -21.09 40.90 -10.54
C GLN A 282 -20.19 39.74 -10.12
N ALA A 283 -20.21 38.65 -10.88
CA ALA A 283 -19.44 37.46 -10.55
C ALA A 283 -17.94 37.75 -10.57
N LYS A 284 -17.28 37.48 -9.47
CA LYS A 284 -15.82 37.42 -9.40
C LYS A 284 -15.34 36.05 -9.86
N TRP A 285 -16.07 35.01 -9.43
CA TRP A 285 -15.81 33.62 -9.76
C TRP A 285 -17.10 32.92 -10.15
N ALA A 286 -17.05 32.06 -11.17
CA ALA A 286 -18.17 31.19 -11.51
C ALA A 286 -17.66 29.89 -12.14
N CYS A 287 -18.34 28.79 -11.84
CA CYS A 287 -18.14 27.49 -12.49
C CYS A 287 -19.46 26.75 -12.67
N GLY A 288 -19.50 25.82 -13.61
CA GLY A 288 -20.62 24.90 -13.75
C GLY A 288 -20.80 24.01 -12.53
N VAL A 289 -22.07 23.66 -12.26
CA VAL A 289 -22.47 22.68 -11.27
C VAL A 289 -23.63 21.84 -11.84
N GLY A 290 -23.81 20.62 -11.32
CA GLY A 290 -24.86 19.74 -11.82
C GLY A 290 -26.26 20.04 -11.24
N ASP A 291 -26.98 18.95 -10.89
CA ASP A 291 -28.36 19.03 -10.41
C ASP A 291 -28.47 19.83 -9.11
N ILE A 292 -29.47 20.68 -9.01
CA ILE A 292 -29.83 21.30 -7.73
C ILE A 292 -30.64 20.30 -6.93
N MET A 293 -29.98 19.71 -5.94
CA MET A 293 -30.55 18.64 -5.11
C MET A 293 -31.44 19.15 -3.98
N VAL A 294 -31.08 20.32 -3.43
CA VAL A 294 -31.84 20.99 -2.35
C VAL A 294 -32.09 22.43 -2.75
N ARG A 295 -33.30 22.88 -2.57
CA ARG A 295 -33.70 24.29 -2.76
C ARG A 295 -34.68 24.70 -1.66
N ASN A 296 -34.47 25.87 -1.06
CA ASN A 296 -35.28 26.39 0.05
C ASN A 296 -35.47 25.39 1.20
N GLY A 297 -34.44 24.62 1.53
CA GLY A 297 -34.47 23.64 2.61
C GLY A 297 -35.30 22.39 2.32
N ALA A 298 -35.58 22.08 1.06
CA ALA A 298 -36.27 20.86 0.64
C ALA A 298 -35.56 20.18 -0.52
N ILE A 299 -35.64 18.85 -0.57
CA ILE A 299 -35.15 18.07 -1.71
C ILE A 299 -36.02 18.37 -2.92
N THR A 300 -35.39 18.66 -4.05
CA THR A 300 -36.08 18.94 -5.32
C THR A 300 -36.66 17.66 -5.94
N ASP A 301 -37.44 17.80 -7.01
CA ASP A 301 -37.97 16.64 -7.73
C ASP A 301 -36.82 15.78 -8.33
N THR A 302 -36.63 14.59 -7.82
CA THR A 302 -35.60 13.65 -8.28
C THR A 302 -35.78 13.20 -9.72
N ALA A 303 -36.96 13.39 -10.31
CA ALA A 303 -37.21 13.07 -11.70
C ALA A 303 -36.47 14.05 -12.65
N SER A 304 -36.19 15.26 -12.19
CA SER A 304 -35.42 16.27 -12.93
C SER A 304 -33.91 16.09 -12.86
N TRP A 305 -33.40 15.20 -12.02
CA TRP A 305 -31.97 14.99 -11.89
C TRP A 305 -31.41 14.18 -13.05
N THR A 306 -30.28 14.61 -13.57
CA THR A 306 -29.65 14.06 -14.79
C THR A 306 -28.42 13.21 -14.51
N TYR A 307 -27.68 13.52 -13.47
CA TYR A 307 -26.38 12.91 -13.19
C TYR A 307 -26.48 11.70 -12.28
N ALA A 308 -26.29 10.47 -12.84
CA ALA A 308 -26.08 9.19 -12.11
C ALA A 308 -26.77 9.12 -10.73
N LYS A 309 -28.05 9.51 -10.66
CA LYS A 309 -28.80 9.69 -9.40
C LYS A 309 -28.95 8.40 -8.59
N ASP A 310 -29.01 7.28 -9.29
CA ASP A 310 -29.19 5.96 -8.71
C ASP A 310 -27.83 5.31 -8.40
N GLY A 311 -27.81 4.51 -7.38
CA GLY A 311 -26.61 3.77 -6.96
C GLY A 311 -25.63 4.56 -6.11
N ARG A 312 -24.85 3.81 -5.36
CA ARG A 312 -23.84 4.37 -4.45
C ARG A 312 -22.56 4.66 -5.22
N GLN A 313 -22.10 5.88 -5.16
CA GLN A 313 -20.96 6.39 -5.89
C GLN A 313 -20.09 7.28 -4.99
N PRO A 314 -18.81 7.51 -5.32
CA PRO A 314 -18.09 8.66 -4.81
C PRO A 314 -18.84 9.93 -5.24
N ARG A 315 -18.94 10.90 -4.36
CA ARG A 315 -19.70 12.13 -4.62
C ARG A 315 -18.93 13.37 -4.23
N THR A 316 -19.08 14.40 -5.02
CA THR A 316 -18.68 15.77 -4.69
C THR A 316 -19.93 16.65 -4.70
N ALA A 317 -20.06 17.54 -3.74
CA ALA A 317 -21.20 18.43 -3.64
C ALA A 317 -20.82 19.76 -2.99
N LEU A 318 -21.70 20.74 -3.19
CA LEU A 318 -21.63 22.02 -2.53
C LEU A 318 -23.01 22.36 -1.94
N GLY A 319 -23.01 22.89 -0.73
CA GLY A 319 -24.21 23.37 -0.06
C GLY A 319 -24.03 24.81 0.43
N ILE A 320 -25.14 25.54 0.55
CA ILE A 320 -25.21 26.88 1.15
C ILE A 320 -26.24 26.82 2.26
N LYS A 321 -25.85 27.21 3.48
CA LYS A 321 -26.77 27.32 4.63
C LYS A 321 -27.54 28.61 4.61
N GLY A 322 -28.55 28.74 5.48
CA GLY A 322 -29.39 29.94 5.54
C GLY A 322 -28.66 31.20 6.01
N ASP A 323 -27.56 31.08 6.70
CA ASP A 323 -26.67 32.16 7.14
C ASP A 323 -25.58 32.54 6.12
N GLY A 324 -25.51 31.82 4.99
CA GLY A 324 -24.49 32.01 3.95
C GLY A 324 -23.29 31.11 4.08
N THR A 325 -23.16 30.28 5.14
CA THR A 325 -22.06 29.31 5.28
C THR A 325 -21.99 28.39 4.05
N LEU A 326 -20.82 28.30 3.44
CA LEU A 326 -20.55 27.42 2.31
C LEU A 326 -20.08 26.06 2.82
N VAL A 327 -20.71 24.98 2.35
CA VAL A 327 -20.38 23.60 2.70
C VAL A 327 -19.81 22.88 1.47
N LEU A 328 -18.52 22.57 1.47
CA LEU A 328 -17.88 21.70 0.48
C LEU A 328 -17.91 20.27 1.00
N TYR A 329 -18.38 19.33 0.18
CA TYR A 329 -18.65 17.98 0.62
C TYR A 329 -18.11 16.93 -0.36
N ALA A 330 -17.28 16.02 0.14
CA ALA A 330 -16.76 14.88 -0.61
C ALA A 330 -17.11 13.56 0.08
N VAL A 331 -17.42 12.54 -0.70
CA VAL A 331 -17.72 11.19 -0.21
C VAL A 331 -16.91 10.19 -1.01
N ASP A 332 -16.13 9.38 -0.33
CA ASP A 332 -15.46 8.23 -0.94
C ASP A 332 -16.47 7.14 -1.32
N GLY A 333 -16.14 6.34 -2.32
CA GLY A 333 -17.04 5.27 -2.77
C GLY A 333 -16.37 4.26 -3.68
N ARG A 334 -17.12 3.23 -4.09
CA ARG A 334 -16.66 2.13 -4.94
C ARG A 334 -15.49 1.32 -4.35
N GLN A 335 -15.29 1.37 -3.05
CA GLN A 335 -14.16 0.74 -2.37
C GLN A 335 -14.64 -0.15 -1.23
N SER A 336 -14.63 -1.46 -1.46
CA SER A 336 -14.99 -2.46 -0.46
C SER A 336 -14.09 -2.33 0.78
N GLY A 337 -14.70 -2.40 1.98
CA GLY A 337 -13.98 -2.27 3.26
C GLY A 337 -13.58 -0.83 3.64
N HIS A 338 -13.68 0.14 2.72
CA HIS A 338 -13.39 1.55 2.98
C HIS A 338 -14.65 2.41 2.92
N SER A 339 -15.23 2.58 1.74
CA SER A 339 -16.45 3.35 1.55
C SER A 339 -17.24 2.88 0.34
N VAL A 340 -18.53 2.63 0.52
CA VAL A 340 -19.41 2.25 -0.60
C VAL A 340 -19.94 3.46 -1.38
N GLY A 341 -19.86 4.66 -0.80
CA GLY A 341 -20.42 5.89 -1.37
C GLY A 341 -21.90 6.10 -1.07
N LEU A 342 -22.46 7.16 -1.62
CA LEU A 342 -23.86 7.56 -1.46
C LEU A 342 -24.60 7.63 -2.80
N SER A 343 -25.92 7.37 -2.78
CA SER A 343 -26.81 7.82 -3.85
C SER A 343 -26.93 9.33 -3.82
N GLN A 344 -27.36 9.95 -4.92
CA GLN A 344 -27.56 11.39 -4.96
C GLN A 344 -28.65 11.84 -3.98
N TYR A 345 -29.67 11.02 -3.78
CA TYR A 345 -30.72 11.26 -2.79
C TYR A 345 -30.17 11.30 -1.36
N ASN A 346 -29.37 10.30 -0.96
CA ASN A 346 -28.74 10.28 0.37
C ASN A 346 -27.74 11.43 0.56
N LEU A 347 -27.08 11.89 -0.53
CA LEU A 347 -26.23 13.08 -0.49
C LEU A 347 -27.07 14.33 -0.21
N ALA A 348 -28.22 14.49 -0.85
CA ALA A 348 -29.15 15.59 -0.58
C ALA A 348 -29.67 15.58 0.87
N GLU A 349 -30.05 14.40 1.39
CA GLU A 349 -30.44 14.24 2.79
C GLU A 349 -29.31 14.63 3.76
N GLU A 350 -28.06 14.24 3.43
CA GLU A 350 -26.92 14.59 4.28
C GLU A 350 -26.66 16.09 4.31
N LEU A 351 -26.74 16.77 3.16
CA LEU A 351 -26.56 18.22 3.10
C LEU A 351 -27.71 18.99 3.82
N LEU A 352 -28.94 18.50 3.73
CA LEU A 352 -30.04 18.99 4.57
C LEU A 352 -29.77 18.81 6.06
N ARG A 353 -29.27 17.64 6.46
CA ARG A 353 -28.88 17.33 7.85
C ARG A 353 -27.78 18.26 8.37
N GLN A 354 -26.92 18.77 7.49
CA GLN A 354 -25.92 19.79 7.81
C GLN A 354 -26.46 21.23 7.82
N GLY A 355 -27.74 21.42 7.51
CA GLY A 355 -28.40 22.71 7.55
C GLY A 355 -28.38 23.51 6.24
N CYS A 356 -28.01 22.88 5.12
CA CYS A 356 -28.00 23.52 3.82
C CYS A 356 -29.45 23.83 3.35
N THR A 357 -29.69 25.04 2.94
CA THR A 357 -30.96 25.46 2.31
C THR A 357 -30.92 25.35 0.80
N THR A 358 -29.72 25.34 0.22
CA THR A 358 -29.47 25.07 -1.20
C THR A 358 -28.30 24.08 -1.28
N ALA A 359 -28.38 23.08 -2.17
CA ALA A 359 -27.29 22.16 -2.42
C ALA A 359 -27.30 21.66 -3.86
N VAL A 360 -26.10 21.48 -4.42
CA VAL A 360 -25.88 21.01 -5.78
C VAL A 360 -24.89 19.86 -5.76
N ASN A 361 -25.02 18.91 -6.71
CA ASN A 361 -23.94 17.96 -6.96
C ASN A 361 -22.90 18.58 -7.88
N LEU A 362 -21.66 18.15 -7.70
CA LEU A 362 -20.51 18.45 -8.53
C LEU A 362 -20.02 17.17 -9.22
N ASP A 363 -19.00 17.26 -10.07
CA ASP A 363 -18.46 16.07 -10.72
C ASP A 363 -17.92 15.07 -9.69
N GLY A 364 -18.50 13.89 -9.69
CA GLY A 364 -18.26 12.81 -8.74
C GLY A 364 -17.46 11.65 -9.33
N GLY A 365 -17.67 10.44 -8.76
CA GLY A 365 -16.99 9.26 -9.25
C GLY A 365 -15.48 9.34 -9.07
N GLY A 366 -14.72 9.05 -10.12
CA GLY A 366 -13.26 9.12 -10.11
C GLY A 366 -12.68 10.52 -9.97
N SER A 367 -13.48 11.55 -10.22
CA SER A 367 -13.08 12.96 -10.08
C SER A 367 -13.12 13.45 -8.63
N THR A 368 -13.88 12.80 -7.75
CA THR A 368 -14.00 13.20 -6.34
C THR A 368 -12.63 13.31 -5.68
N SER A 369 -12.23 14.53 -5.37
CA SER A 369 -10.95 14.84 -4.74
C SER A 369 -11.05 16.06 -3.83
N LEU A 370 -10.52 15.93 -2.62
CA LEU A 370 -10.46 16.99 -1.62
C LEU A 370 -9.04 17.07 -1.08
N SER A 371 -8.38 18.19 -1.28
CA SER A 371 -7.09 18.52 -0.67
C SER A 371 -7.31 19.52 0.48
N LEU A 372 -6.60 19.34 1.58
CA LEU A 372 -6.74 20.21 2.76
C LEU A 372 -5.41 20.31 3.49
N TRP A 373 -5.06 21.50 3.93
CA TRP A 373 -3.99 21.72 4.89
C TRP A 373 -4.53 21.54 6.31
N VAL A 374 -4.36 20.33 6.84
CA VAL A 374 -4.74 20.02 8.23
C VAL A 374 -3.74 20.65 9.18
N PRO A 375 -4.17 21.33 10.26
CA PRO A 375 -3.25 21.84 11.29
C PRO A 375 -2.29 20.75 11.78
N GLY A 376 -1.01 21.12 11.92
CA GLY A 376 0.05 20.17 12.27
C GLY A 376 0.79 19.53 11.11
N GLN A 377 0.30 19.70 9.89
CA GLN A 377 0.94 19.22 8.66
C GLN A 377 1.73 20.33 7.96
N SER A 378 2.60 19.97 7.02
CA SER A 378 3.49 20.92 6.32
C SER A 378 2.85 21.62 5.12
N GLY A 379 1.63 21.25 4.72
CA GLY A 379 0.93 21.80 3.57
C GLY A 379 -0.34 21.04 3.21
N PRO A 380 -1.06 21.50 2.16
CA PRO A 380 -2.26 20.83 1.68
C PRO A 380 -1.95 19.41 1.19
N ALA A 381 -2.76 18.45 1.59
CA ALA A 381 -2.66 17.04 1.21
C ALA A 381 -4.04 16.46 0.91
N LEU A 382 -4.09 15.45 0.04
CA LEU A 382 -5.32 14.75 -0.30
C LEU A 382 -5.90 14.06 0.94
N GLN A 383 -7.15 14.36 1.27
CA GLN A 383 -7.84 13.84 2.44
C GLN A 383 -8.69 12.60 2.12
N ASN A 384 -9.27 12.57 0.95
CA ASN A 384 -10.10 11.47 0.50
C ASN A 384 -9.29 10.42 -0.29
N LYS A 385 -9.88 9.27 -0.53
CA LYS A 385 -9.29 8.19 -1.32
C LYS A 385 -9.99 8.06 -2.66
N PRO A 386 -9.44 8.61 -3.75
CA PRO A 386 -10.07 8.55 -5.06
C PRO A 386 -10.30 7.11 -5.53
N SER A 387 -11.47 6.83 -6.11
CA SER A 387 -11.84 5.48 -6.57
C SER A 387 -11.00 4.98 -7.75
N ASP A 388 -10.36 5.87 -8.48
CA ASP A 388 -9.44 5.56 -9.59
C ASP A 388 -8.01 5.22 -9.09
N GLY A 389 -7.79 5.23 -7.76
CA GLY A 389 -6.48 5.00 -7.13
C GLY A 389 -5.56 6.23 -7.15
N ARG A 390 -5.92 7.28 -7.88
CA ARG A 390 -5.22 8.58 -7.96
C ARG A 390 -6.23 9.69 -8.28
N PRO A 391 -5.93 10.97 -7.96
CA PRO A 391 -6.76 12.08 -8.39
C PRO A 391 -6.82 12.16 -9.91
N ARG A 392 -8.03 12.31 -10.44
CA ARG A 392 -8.25 12.56 -11.87
C ARG A 392 -7.90 14.01 -12.21
N SER A 393 -7.50 14.27 -13.46
CA SER A 393 -7.41 15.61 -13.99
C SER A 393 -8.82 16.13 -14.25
N CYS A 394 -9.21 17.22 -13.58
CA CYS A 394 -10.51 17.87 -13.71
C CYS A 394 -10.34 19.27 -14.32
N ALA A 395 -11.43 19.82 -14.82
CA ALA A 395 -11.41 21.12 -15.50
C ALA A 395 -11.26 22.30 -14.54
N THR A 396 -12.03 22.29 -13.44
CA THR A 396 -12.11 23.39 -12.50
C THR A 396 -12.07 22.92 -11.05
N TYR A 397 -11.59 23.81 -10.19
CA TYR A 397 -11.47 23.59 -8.75
C TYR A 397 -11.95 24.80 -7.97
N LEU A 398 -12.67 24.57 -6.89
CA LEU A 398 -12.93 25.57 -5.86
C LEU A 398 -11.83 25.46 -4.82
N LEU A 399 -11.13 26.54 -4.55
CA LEU A 399 -10.09 26.62 -3.55
C LEU A 399 -10.53 27.51 -2.40
N LEU A 400 -10.16 27.14 -1.19
CA LEU A 400 -10.24 28.00 -0.03
C LEU A 400 -8.85 28.53 0.25
N VAL A 401 -8.70 29.85 0.23
CA VAL A 401 -7.40 30.52 0.41
C VAL A 401 -7.46 31.44 1.61
N ALA A 402 -6.35 31.50 2.35
CA ALA A 402 -6.22 32.48 3.43
C ALA A 402 -6.02 33.90 2.84
N GLY A 403 -6.29 34.89 3.70
CA GLY A 403 -5.99 36.28 3.39
C GLY A 403 -4.50 36.57 3.28
N ASP A 404 -4.07 37.72 3.75
CA ASP A 404 -2.74 38.28 3.53
C ASP A 404 -1.56 37.48 4.10
N SER A 405 -0.36 38.05 4.01
CA SER A 405 0.93 37.38 4.30
C SER A 405 1.01 36.78 5.71
N PRO A 406 1.60 35.58 5.87
CA PRO A 406 1.76 34.92 7.17
C PRO A 406 2.59 35.78 8.14
N SER A 407 2.18 35.78 9.40
CA SER A 407 2.90 36.56 10.44
C SER A 407 4.14 35.82 10.99
N TYR A 408 4.22 34.49 10.79
CA TYR A 408 5.23 33.60 11.39
C TYR A 408 5.36 33.76 12.90
N THR A 409 4.32 34.28 13.55
CA THR A 409 4.21 34.40 15.01
C THR A 409 3.31 33.31 15.55
N ALA A 410 3.77 32.53 16.50
CA ALA A 410 3.00 31.44 17.08
C ALA A 410 1.71 31.98 17.72
N GLN A 411 0.56 31.56 17.21
CA GLN A 411 -0.77 31.97 17.67
C GLN A 411 -1.52 30.80 18.33
N ARG A 412 -1.29 29.56 17.88
CA ARG A 412 -2.01 28.38 18.35
C ARG A 412 -1.15 27.13 18.32
N LEU A 413 -1.64 26.06 18.98
CA LEU A 413 -1.11 24.71 18.92
C LEU A 413 -1.96 23.84 18.01
N ALA A 414 -1.33 22.90 17.33
CA ALA A 414 -2.02 21.84 16.61
C ALA A 414 -1.38 20.48 16.95
N PRO A 415 -2.18 19.45 17.26
CA PRO A 415 -1.66 18.10 17.37
C PRO A 415 -1.23 17.58 15.99
N LYS A 416 -0.17 16.79 15.92
CA LYS A 416 0.23 16.15 14.66
C LYS A 416 -0.79 15.12 14.16
N GLU A 417 -1.57 14.55 15.07
CA GLU A 417 -2.69 13.65 14.78
C GLU A 417 -3.92 14.06 15.58
N ASN A 418 -5.10 14.05 14.96
CA ASN A 418 -6.38 14.38 15.59
C ASN A 418 -7.42 13.28 15.28
N GLY A 419 -8.38 13.11 16.17
CA GLY A 419 -9.45 12.12 16.01
C GLY A 419 -8.97 10.68 16.22
N LEU A 420 -8.04 10.47 17.14
CA LEU A 420 -7.57 9.14 17.52
C LEU A 420 -8.72 8.32 18.11
N ILE A 421 -8.78 7.04 17.76
CA ILE A 421 -9.80 6.12 18.29
C ILE A 421 -9.13 5.15 19.24
N LEU A 422 -9.77 4.89 20.38
CA LEU A 422 -9.24 4.06 21.43
C LEU A 422 -10.34 3.19 22.05
N LEU A 423 -10.05 1.92 22.24
CA LEU A 423 -10.95 1.02 22.97
C LEU A 423 -11.04 1.46 24.43
N ALA A 424 -12.22 1.40 25.03
CA ALA A 424 -12.43 1.70 26.43
C ALA A 424 -11.50 0.86 27.33
N GLY A 425 -10.86 1.50 28.28
CA GLY A 425 -9.87 0.89 29.19
C GLY A 425 -8.45 0.86 28.65
N SER A 426 -8.24 1.08 27.34
CA SER A 426 -6.91 1.09 26.73
C SER A 426 -6.17 2.42 26.90
N SER A 427 -4.88 2.43 26.64
CA SER A 427 -4.02 3.61 26.75
C SER A 427 -3.29 3.90 25.45
N LEU A 428 -2.97 5.17 25.21
CA LEU A 428 -2.10 5.57 24.09
C LEU A 428 -1.26 6.81 24.47
N PRO A 429 -0.02 6.91 23.97
CA PRO A 429 0.73 8.14 24.05
C PRO A 429 0.01 9.25 23.26
N LEU A 430 -0.08 10.44 23.86
CA LEU A 430 -0.64 11.60 23.18
C LEU A 430 0.32 12.06 22.06
N PRO A 431 -0.23 12.53 20.92
CA PRO A 431 0.58 12.96 19.81
C PRO A 431 1.39 14.20 20.14
N GLU A 432 2.53 14.37 19.48
CA GLU A 432 3.25 15.65 19.52
C GLU A 432 2.38 16.79 18.99
N ALA A 433 2.65 17.99 19.45
CA ALA A 433 2.03 19.21 18.94
C ALA A 433 3.07 20.12 18.28
N VAL A 434 2.59 20.97 17.37
CA VAL A 434 3.37 22.02 16.74
C VAL A 434 2.71 23.37 17.00
N ALA A 435 3.53 24.44 17.15
CA ALA A 435 3.03 25.81 17.16
C ALA A 435 2.86 26.30 15.74
N MET A 436 1.78 27.05 15.49
CA MET A 436 1.44 27.56 14.17
C MET A 436 1.03 29.04 14.27
N ASP A 437 1.21 29.77 13.16
CA ASP A 437 0.61 31.09 13.02
C ASP A 437 -0.90 30.97 12.64
N GLU A 438 -1.55 32.09 12.40
CA GLU A 438 -2.95 32.17 12.04
C GLU A 438 -3.28 31.44 10.71
N PHE A 439 -2.29 31.28 9.82
CA PHE A 439 -2.45 30.67 8.49
C PHE A 439 -1.83 29.27 8.37
N LEU A 440 -1.65 28.55 9.46
CA LEU A 440 -1.11 27.19 9.53
C LEU A 440 0.38 27.05 9.25
N ASN A 441 1.14 28.13 9.08
CA ASN A 441 2.58 27.98 8.94
C ASN A 441 3.20 27.52 10.25
N PRO A 442 4.01 26.44 10.25
CA PRO A 442 4.70 25.99 11.44
C PRO A 442 5.68 27.06 11.93
N VAL A 443 5.60 27.37 13.21
CA VAL A 443 6.49 28.32 13.86
C VAL A 443 7.43 27.57 14.80
N SER A 444 8.75 27.70 14.57
CA SER A 444 9.74 27.07 15.44
C SER A 444 9.79 27.75 16.79
N THR A 445 9.21 27.09 17.80
CA THR A 445 9.23 27.54 19.19
C THR A 445 9.35 26.36 20.13
N SER A 446 9.84 26.61 21.34
CA SER A 446 9.96 25.56 22.36
C SER A 446 8.61 25.33 23.04
N LEU A 447 8.13 24.10 23.02
CA LEU A 447 6.91 23.65 23.69
C LEU A 447 7.24 22.88 24.98
N ARG A 448 8.14 23.42 25.82
CA ARG A 448 8.65 22.73 27.02
C ARG A 448 7.55 22.39 28.03
N ASP A 449 6.50 23.21 28.11
CA ASP A 449 5.40 23.08 29.06
C ASP A 449 4.12 22.66 28.34
N LEU A 450 4.23 21.76 27.32
CA LEU A 450 3.06 21.24 26.63
C LEU A 450 2.26 20.34 27.57
N GLU A 451 1.04 20.72 27.83
CA GLU A 451 0.08 19.97 28.61
C GLU A 451 -1.19 19.66 27.84
N TYR A 452 -1.74 18.49 28.09
CA TYR A 452 -3.05 18.06 27.58
C TYR A 452 -4.03 17.95 28.75
N THR A 453 -5.26 18.42 28.54
CA THR A 453 -6.34 18.33 29.52
C THR A 453 -7.58 17.72 28.86
N SER A 454 -8.14 16.64 29.42
CA SER A 454 -9.42 16.08 29.04
C SER A 454 -10.55 17.02 29.48
N MET A 455 -11.36 17.49 28.53
CA MET A 455 -12.46 18.42 28.77
C MET A 455 -13.76 17.69 29.12
N ASP A 456 -14.02 16.56 28.49
CA ASP A 456 -15.24 15.78 28.70
C ASP A 456 -15.07 14.67 29.76
N ARG A 457 -13.84 14.47 30.26
CA ARG A 457 -13.51 13.51 31.30
C ARG A 457 -13.81 12.05 30.95
N LEU A 458 -13.69 11.71 29.68
CA LEU A 458 -13.84 10.33 29.20
C LEU A 458 -12.57 9.51 29.39
N GLY A 459 -11.46 10.14 29.75
CA GLY A 459 -10.19 9.52 30.07
C GLY A 459 -9.38 10.32 31.08
N THR A 460 -8.22 9.78 31.44
CA THR A 460 -7.23 10.42 32.28
C THR A 460 -5.92 10.56 31.53
N ILE A 461 -5.17 11.62 31.83
CA ILE A 461 -3.88 11.90 31.22
C ILE A 461 -2.83 11.89 32.32
N TYR A 462 -1.79 11.08 32.14
CA TYR A 462 -0.64 11.01 33.04
C TYR A 462 0.63 10.77 32.20
N ASP A 463 1.65 11.57 32.43
CA ASP A 463 2.97 11.48 31.77
C ASP A 463 2.88 11.37 30.24
N GLY A 464 2.03 12.19 29.63
CA GLY A 464 1.82 12.20 28.17
C GLY A 464 1.05 11.00 27.62
N VAL A 465 0.50 10.15 28.47
CA VAL A 465 -0.33 9.00 28.08
C VAL A 465 -1.79 9.27 28.43
N TYR A 466 -2.66 9.13 27.44
CA TYR A 466 -4.10 9.14 27.63
C TYR A 466 -4.60 7.72 27.90
N THR A 467 -5.30 7.51 28.99
CA THR A 467 -6.00 6.26 29.33
C THR A 467 -7.50 6.48 29.24
N ALA A 468 -8.16 5.77 28.34
CA ALA A 468 -9.60 5.84 28.15
C ALA A 468 -10.36 5.29 29.35
N GLY A 469 -11.42 5.98 29.77
CA GLY A 469 -12.41 5.42 30.70
C GLY A 469 -13.28 4.36 30.02
N TRP A 470 -14.30 3.91 30.74
CA TRP A 470 -15.23 2.86 30.26
C TRP A 470 -16.45 3.41 29.51
N GLN A 471 -16.64 4.72 29.48
CA GLN A 471 -17.75 5.37 28.78
C GLN A 471 -17.35 5.72 27.37
N ALA A 472 -18.08 5.22 26.37
CA ALA A 472 -17.88 5.59 24.98
C ALA A 472 -18.32 7.03 24.71
N GLY A 473 -17.60 7.72 23.83
CA GLY A 473 -17.87 9.11 23.46
C GLY A 473 -16.66 9.78 22.81
N THR A 474 -16.79 11.07 22.53
CA THR A 474 -15.69 11.90 22.06
C THR A 474 -15.17 12.75 23.21
N ASP A 475 -13.92 12.57 23.58
CA ASP A 475 -13.22 13.41 24.56
C ASP A 475 -12.47 14.52 23.82
N ASN A 476 -12.85 15.76 24.08
CA ASN A 476 -12.16 16.93 23.57
C ASN A 476 -10.98 17.22 24.49
N LEU A 477 -9.80 17.26 23.94
CA LEU A 477 -8.57 17.56 24.66
C LEU A 477 -8.15 18.99 24.38
N ARG A 478 -7.86 19.75 25.43
CA ARG A 478 -7.22 21.07 25.33
C ARG A 478 -5.72 20.91 25.45
N LEU A 479 -5.00 21.51 24.53
CA LEU A 479 -3.54 21.60 24.52
C LEU A 479 -3.14 22.99 24.97
N THR A 480 -2.16 23.10 25.85
CA THR A 480 -1.62 24.40 26.29
C THR A 480 -0.10 24.36 26.35
N ALA A 481 0.55 25.46 25.94
CA ALA A 481 1.97 25.68 26.12
C ALA A 481 2.21 27.21 26.24
N GLY A 482 2.41 27.70 27.47
CA GLY A 482 2.49 29.13 27.73
C GLY A 482 1.18 29.85 27.43
N ARG A 483 1.16 30.68 26.37
CA ARG A 483 -0.06 31.40 25.94
C ARG A 483 -0.77 30.67 24.78
N LEU A 484 -0.14 29.68 24.21
CA LEU A 484 -0.67 28.97 23.04
C LEU A 484 -1.68 27.93 23.49
N GLU A 485 -2.77 27.84 22.74
CA GLU A 485 -3.81 26.84 22.95
C GLU A 485 -4.08 26.07 21.64
N GLY A 486 -4.60 24.87 21.79
CA GLY A 486 -5.03 24.02 20.69
C GLY A 486 -6.01 22.97 21.19
N TYR A 487 -6.60 22.24 20.26
CA TYR A 487 -7.59 21.20 20.56
C TYR A 487 -7.33 19.94 19.77
N ALA A 488 -7.60 18.81 20.40
CA ALA A 488 -7.56 17.49 19.80
C ALA A 488 -8.81 16.70 20.22
N GLN A 489 -9.10 15.62 19.52
CA GLN A 489 -10.20 14.71 19.86
C GLN A 489 -9.70 13.28 19.98
N VAL A 490 -10.18 12.57 21.01
CA VAL A 490 -10.05 11.13 21.17
C VAL A 490 -11.46 10.52 21.19
N HIS A 491 -11.72 9.57 20.33
CA HIS A 491 -12.97 8.84 20.31
C HIS A 491 -12.82 7.55 21.11
N VAL A 492 -13.40 7.49 22.31
CA VAL A 492 -13.46 6.27 23.11
C VAL A 492 -14.61 5.41 22.62
N VAL A 493 -14.33 4.15 22.27
CA VAL A 493 -15.33 3.18 21.78
C VAL A 493 -15.43 1.98 22.72
N ASP A 494 -16.65 1.50 22.98
CA ASP A 494 -16.93 0.37 23.87
C ASP A 494 -16.85 -1.00 23.19
N ARG A 495 -16.72 -1.00 21.86
CA ARG A 495 -16.69 -2.20 21.03
C ARG A 495 -15.81 -2.03 19.80
N LEU A 496 -15.41 -3.15 19.24
CA LEU A 496 -14.78 -3.22 17.91
C LEU A 496 -15.79 -3.70 16.86
N THR A 497 -15.57 -3.34 15.60
CA THR A 497 -16.29 -3.91 14.45
C THR A 497 -15.45 -4.95 13.72
N GLU A 498 -14.13 -4.91 13.93
CA GLU A 498 -13.16 -5.84 13.38
C GLU A 498 -12.11 -6.17 14.44
N PHE A 499 -11.78 -7.46 14.57
CA PHE A 499 -10.74 -7.95 15.46
C PHE A 499 -10.01 -9.12 14.81
N LYS A 500 -8.70 -9.12 14.89
CA LYS A 500 -7.89 -10.16 14.28
C LYS A 500 -6.59 -10.37 15.05
N VAL A 501 -6.26 -11.63 15.30
CA VAL A 501 -4.96 -12.06 15.79
C VAL A 501 -4.22 -12.78 14.65
N THR A 502 -2.97 -12.45 14.47
CA THR A 502 -2.08 -12.97 13.43
C THR A 502 -0.77 -13.44 14.04
N ARG A 503 0.03 -14.22 13.30
CA ARG A 503 1.44 -14.34 13.61
C ARG A 503 2.13 -13.02 13.23
N ALA A 504 3.04 -12.53 14.02
CA ALA A 504 3.73 -11.27 13.73
C ALA A 504 4.38 -11.32 12.33
N GLY A 505 4.20 -10.23 11.57
CA GLY A 505 4.62 -10.15 10.17
C GLY A 505 3.69 -10.83 9.15
N SER A 506 2.58 -11.45 9.58
CA SER A 506 1.57 -12.05 8.71
C SER A 506 0.31 -11.19 8.64
N THR A 507 -0.40 -11.22 7.51
CA THR A 507 -1.67 -10.50 7.32
C THR A 507 -2.91 -11.38 7.47
N GLY A 508 -2.75 -12.72 7.44
CA GLY A 508 -3.85 -13.68 7.57
C GLY A 508 -4.26 -13.90 9.02
N ALA A 509 -5.58 -14.00 9.28
CA ALA A 509 -6.07 -14.37 10.60
C ALA A 509 -5.55 -15.78 11.01
N LEU A 510 -5.04 -15.90 12.22
CA LEU A 510 -4.50 -17.13 12.75
C LEU A 510 -5.65 -18.03 13.24
N THR A 511 -5.85 -19.17 12.62
CA THR A 511 -6.88 -20.14 13.02
C THR A 511 -6.33 -21.38 13.72
N ALA A 512 -5.07 -21.69 13.43
CA ALA A 512 -4.37 -22.82 14.03
C ALA A 512 -2.88 -22.53 14.19
N LEU A 513 -2.27 -23.16 15.19
CA LEU A 513 -0.87 -23.05 15.54
C LEU A 513 -0.32 -24.44 15.78
N SER A 514 0.58 -24.88 14.90
CA SER A 514 1.34 -26.11 15.08
C SER A 514 2.71 -25.74 15.63
N VAL A 515 3.05 -26.24 16.80
CA VAL A 515 4.26 -25.83 17.55
C VAL A 515 4.98 -27.01 18.17
N LYS A 516 6.26 -26.85 18.40
CA LYS A 516 7.09 -27.76 19.21
C LYS A 516 6.96 -27.37 20.70
N PRO A 517 7.20 -28.29 21.63
CA PRO A 517 7.26 -27.94 23.04
C PRO A 517 8.27 -26.86 23.33
N GLY A 518 7.87 -25.87 24.13
CA GLY A 518 8.71 -24.73 24.46
C GLY A 518 8.93 -23.74 23.32
N GLU A 519 8.39 -23.97 22.12
CA GLU A 519 8.49 -23.03 21.00
C GLU A 519 7.83 -21.70 21.36
N GLN A 520 8.48 -20.62 20.97
CA GLN A 520 7.96 -19.28 21.15
C GLN A 520 7.50 -18.71 19.81
N VAL A 521 6.29 -18.15 19.79
CA VAL A 521 5.69 -17.53 18.62
C VAL A 521 5.20 -16.14 18.96
N GLN A 522 5.73 -15.11 18.31
CA GLN A 522 5.22 -13.77 18.46
C GLN A 522 3.89 -13.62 17.72
N LEU A 523 2.86 -13.24 18.46
CA LEU A 523 1.54 -12.90 17.94
C LEU A 523 1.38 -11.38 17.86
N ALA A 524 0.50 -10.93 16.99
CA ALA A 524 0.06 -9.55 16.89
C ALA A 524 -1.46 -9.50 16.84
N ALA A 525 -2.04 -8.54 17.54
CA ALA A 525 -3.47 -8.27 17.48
C ALA A 525 -3.75 -6.95 16.77
N SER A 526 -4.85 -6.88 16.07
CA SER A 526 -5.37 -5.64 15.50
C SER A 526 -6.86 -5.59 15.66
N GLY A 527 -7.39 -4.41 16.00
CA GLY A 527 -8.81 -4.18 16.14
C GLY A 527 -9.19 -2.81 15.62
N ALA A 528 -10.33 -2.76 14.94
CA ALA A 528 -10.81 -1.53 14.34
C ALA A 528 -12.28 -1.27 14.73
N TYR A 529 -12.64 0.00 14.78
CA TYR A 529 -14.01 0.47 14.86
C TYR A 529 -14.37 1.18 13.57
N TRP A 530 -15.25 0.57 12.79
CA TRP A 530 -15.61 1.06 11.46
C TRP A 530 -14.40 1.39 10.57
N GLY A 531 -13.40 0.48 10.55
CA GLY A 531 -12.19 0.58 9.75
C GLY A 531 -11.15 1.59 10.25
N ARG A 532 -11.32 2.14 11.45
CA ARG A 532 -10.34 2.98 12.14
C ARG A 532 -9.69 2.19 13.25
N THR A 533 -8.37 2.20 13.34
CA THR A 533 -7.62 1.48 14.39
C THR A 533 -8.04 1.95 15.77
N ALA A 534 -8.54 1.03 16.59
CA ALA A 534 -8.99 1.29 17.96
C ALA A 534 -8.22 0.45 19.00
N LEU A 535 -7.72 -0.72 18.63
CA LEU A 535 -6.84 -1.56 19.43
C LEU A 535 -5.40 -1.37 18.94
N ARG A 536 -4.51 -0.96 19.84
CA ARG A 536 -3.12 -0.60 19.50
C ARG A 536 -2.08 -1.45 20.22
N ASP A 537 -2.43 -2.04 21.37
CA ASP A 537 -1.54 -2.85 22.18
C ASP A 537 -2.13 -4.26 22.37
N PHE A 538 -1.27 -5.26 22.37
CA PHE A 538 -1.66 -6.63 22.66
C PHE A 538 -2.06 -6.79 24.14
N ALA A 539 -1.55 -5.95 25.02
CA ALA A 539 -1.91 -5.92 26.44
C ALA A 539 -3.42 -5.66 26.69
N ASP A 540 -4.11 -5.05 25.71
CA ASP A 540 -5.56 -4.81 25.76
C ASP A 540 -6.41 -5.98 25.27
N VAL A 541 -5.77 -7.14 25.00
CA VAL A 541 -6.45 -8.37 24.54
C VAL A 541 -6.60 -9.35 25.70
N ASP A 542 -7.83 -9.73 26.01
CA ASP A 542 -8.11 -10.81 26.94
C ASP A 542 -7.74 -12.15 26.34
N VAL A 543 -6.98 -12.96 27.09
CA VAL A 543 -6.51 -14.27 26.62
C VAL A 543 -7.08 -15.38 27.53
N THR A 544 -7.78 -16.33 26.94
CA THR A 544 -8.28 -17.52 27.61
C THR A 544 -7.69 -18.77 27.00
N VAL A 545 -7.01 -19.59 27.79
CA VAL A 545 -6.37 -20.82 27.34
C VAL A 545 -7.21 -22.03 27.79
N GLN A 546 -7.46 -22.94 26.85
CA GLN A 546 -8.08 -24.25 27.11
C GLN A 546 -7.12 -25.37 26.74
N GLY A 547 -6.86 -26.29 27.68
CA GLY A 547 -5.86 -27.34 27.56
C GLY A 547 -4.46 -26.88 27.99
N GLU A 548 -3.53 -27.81 28.04
CA GLU A 548 -2.13 -27.53 28.42
C GLU A 548 -1.30 -27.15 27.21
N VAL A 549 -1.65 -26.04 26.55
CA VAL A 549 -1.02 -25.61 25.29
C VAL A 549 0.10 -24.59 25.46
N GLY A 550 0.17 -23.93 26.61
CA GLY A 550 1.17 -22.88 26.87
C GLY A 550 0.59 -21.59 27.42
N THR A 551 1.33 -20.51 27.34
CA THR A 551 0.95 -19.19 27.86
C THR A 551 1.20 -18.11 26.81
N VAL A 552 0.42 -17.04 26.85
CA VAL A 552 0.64 -15.81 26.08
C VAL A 552 0.86 -14.68 27.06
N ASP A 553 1.94 -13.93 26.89
CA ASP A 553 2.21 -12.76 27.72
C ASP A 553 1.55 -11.47 27.17
N ALA A 554 1.65 -10.39 27.92
CA ALA A 554 1.06 -9.10 27.54
C ALA A 554 1.67 -8.50 26.25
N SER A 555 2.84 -8.95 25.82
CA SER A 555 3.42 -8.54 24.53
C SER A 555 2.93 -9.38 23.34
N GLY A 556 2.09 -10.39 23.59
CA GLY A 556 1.62 -11.33 22.59
C GLY A 556 2.63 -12.45 22.29
N LEU A 557 3.65 -12.65 23.12
CA LEU A 557 4.55 -13.78 22.96
C LEU A 557 3.88 -15.05 23.51
N PHE A 558 3.51 -15.95 22.60
CA PHE A 558 3.06 -17.28 22.96
C PHE A 558 4.26 -18.18 23.21
N THR A 559 4.28 -18.86 24.36
CA THR A 559 5.27 -19.90 24.70
C THR A 559 4.54 -21.22 24.86
N ALA A 560 4.83 -22.19 23.99
CA ALA A 560 4.23 -23.51 24.02
C ALA A 560 4.59 -24.28 25.29
N ALA A 561 3.65 -25.03 25.85
CA ALA A 561 3.92 -25.92 27.00
C ALA A 561 4.95 -26.97 26.64
N GLN A 562 5.73 -27.43 27.64
CA GLN A 562 6.68 -28.53 27.46
C GLN A 562 5.97 -29.87 27.21
N ASN A 563 4.72 -29.98 27.63
CA ASN A 563 3.86 -31.14 27.34
C ASN A 563 2.54 -30.65 26.78
N LEU A 564 2.40 -30.72 25.46
CA LEU A 564 1.22 -30.23 24.73
C LEU A 564 0.04 -31.20 24.75
N GLY A 565 0.23 -32.43 25.23
CA GLY A 565 -0.83 -33.45 25.33
C GLY A 565 -1.57 -33.64 24.00
N SER A 566 -2.91 -33.60 24.04
CA SER A 566 -3.79 -33.68 22.87
C SER A 566 -4.00 -32.32 22.16
N GLY A 567 -3.26 -31.28 22.55
CA GLY A 567 -3.48 -29.95 22.10
C GLY A 567 -4.61 -29.22 22.87
N GLY A 568 -5.08 -28.13 22.34
CA GLY A 568 -6.12 -27.29 22.94
C GLY A 568 -6.39 -26.05 22.13
N SER A 569 -6.86 -24.98 22.76
CA SER A 569 -7.14 -23.71 22.07
C SER A 569 -6.80 -22.51 22.92
N ILE A 570 -6.54 -21.40 22.24
CA ILE A 570 -6.39 -20.07 22.84
C ILE A 570 -7.46 -19.18 22.23
N THR A 571 -8.28 -18.58 23.08
CA THR A 571 -9.28 -17.58 22.66
C THR A 571 -8.80 -16.20 23.06
N PHE A 572 -8.72 -15.33 22.10
CA PHE A 572 -8.37 -13.92 22.23
C PHE A 572 -9.65 -13.10 22.11
N SER A 573 -9.85 -12.12 22.99
CA SER A 573 -11.05 -11.29 22.99
C SER A 573 -10.69 -9.82 23.21
N ALA A 574 -11.33 -8.93 22.46
CA ALA A 574 -11.24 -7.49 22.65
C ALA A 574 -12.48 -6.81 22.10
N GLY A 575 -12.99 -5.78 22.79
CA GLY A 575 -14.11 -4.95 22.34
C GLY A 575 -15.34 -5.73 21.89
N GLY A 576 -15.67 -6.84 22.59
CA GLY A 576 -16.85 -7.67 22.31
C GLY A 576 -16.70 -8.69 21.18
N LEU A 577 -15.53 -8.74 20.53
CA LEU A 577 -15.21 -9.73 19.50
C LEU A 577 -14.20 -10.75 20.04
N SER A 578 -14.18 -11.94 19.44
CA SER A 578 -13.23 -12.98 19.82
C SER A 578 -12.74 -13.78 18.62
N GLN A 579 -11.54 -14.33 18.74
CA GLN A 579 -10.94 -15.24 17.79
C GLN A 579 -10.30 -16.41 18.53
N THR A 580 -10.64 -17.63 18.14
CA THR A 580 -10.07 -18.86 18.73
C THR A 580 -9.05 -19.47 17.80
N VAL A 581 -7.88 -19.80 18.34
CA VAL A 581 -6.74 -20.42 17.66
C VAL A 581 -6.58 -21.83 18.23
N GLN A 582 -6.65 -22.84 17.36
CA GLN A 582 -6.35 -24.22 17.75
C GLN A 582 -4.85 -24.41 17.87
N VAL A 583 -4.41 -25.02 18.95
CA VAL A 583 -2.98 -25.30 19.17
C VAL A 583 -2.77 -26.81 19.19
N ALA A 584 -1.87 -27.27 18.36
CA ALA A 584 -1.51 -28.69 18.27
C ALA A 584 0.02 -28.84 18.27
N SER A 585 0.47 -30.03 18.73
CA SER A 585 1.88 -30.39 18.64
C SER A 585 2.26 -30.71 17.19
N THR A 586 3.45 -30.30 16.77
CA THR A 586 4.06 -30.73 15.50
C THR A 586 4.69 -32.11 15.56
N TYR A 587 4.54 -32.86 16.69
CA TYR A 587 5.03 -34.23 16.72
C TYR A 587 4.30 -35.07 15.68
N VAL A 588 5.08 -35.58 14.76
CA VAL A 588 4.53 -36.50 13.79
C VAL A 588 4.47 -37.91 14.37
N HIS A 589 5.41 -38.27 15.29
CA HIS A 589 5.52 -39.64 15.79
C HIS A 589 5.35 -39.73 17.32
N ASN A 590 4.27 -40.35 17.75
CA ASN A 590 3.93 -40.50 19.17
C ASN A 590 4.93 -41.39 19.97
N ASP A 591 5.69 -42.24 19.31
CA ASP A 591 6.68 -43.14 19.87
C ASP A 591 8.11 -42.60 19.88
N VAL A 592 8.33 -41.38 19.37
CA VAL A 592 9.60 -40.64 19.43
C VAL A 592 9.31 -39.20 19.84
N GLN A 593 9.21 -38.99 21.13
CA GLN A 593 8.91 -37.67 21.72
C GLN A 593 10.19 -36.97 22.17
N PRO A 594 10.18 -35.65 22.45
CA PRO A 594 11.29 -34.94 23.08
C PRO A 594 11.78 -35.67 24.34
N GLY A 595 13.11 -35.82 24.46
CA GLY A 595 13.71 -36.61 25.48
C GLY A 595 14.01 -38.04 25.04
N HIS A 596 13.46 -38.53 23.95
CA HIS A 596 13.94 -39.76 23.30
C HIS A 596 15.30 -39.47 22.67
N TRP A 597 16.28 -40.36 22.91
CA TRP A 597 17.67 -40.14 22.48
C TRP A 597 17.86 -39.91 20.98
N ALA A 598 16.95 -40.35 20.14
CA ALA A 598 16.95 -40.19 18.69
C ALA A 598 15.98 -39.12 18.18
N TYR A 599 15.34 -38.33 19.05
CA TYR A 599 14.30 -37.39 18.68
C TYR A 599 14.76 -36.41 17.60
N ASP A 600 15.85 -35.67 17.83
CA ASP A 600 16.34 -34.68 16.88
C ASP A 600 16.72 -35.30 15.52
N ALA A 601 17.29 -36.48 15.55
CA ALA A 601 17.69 -37.20 14.34
C ALA A 601 16.47 -37.72 13.54
N VAL A 602 15.44 -38.20 14.22
CA VAL A 602 14.20 -38.67 13.58
C VAL A 602 13.43 -37.51 12.98
N GLU A 603 13.24 -36.40 13.72
CA GLU A 603 12.61 -35.19 13.24
C GLU A 603 13.33 -34.61 12.03
N TYR A 604 14.67 -34.47 12.11
CA TYR A 604 15.49 -34.00 10.98
C TYR A 604 15.32 -34.89 9.74
N CYS A 605 15.45 -36.19 9.88
CA CYS A 605 15.31 -37.12 8.77
C CYS A 605 13.89 -37.13 8.18
N TYR A 606 12.89 -36.90 8.99
CA TYR A 606 11.50 -36.80 8.56
C TYR A 606 11.26 -35.48 7.79
N GLU A 607 11.66 -34.35 8.35
CA GLU A 607 11.53 -33.04 7.71
C GLU A 607 12.26 -32.96 6.35
N LYS A 608 13.44 -33.62 6.25
CA LYS A 608 14.21 -33.72 4.99
C LYS A 608 13.66 -34.78 4.02
N GLY A 609 12.60 -35.50 4.39
CA GLY A 609 12.01 -36.56 3.56
C GLY A 609 12.95 -37.76 3.36
N VAL A 610 13.93 -37.92 4.26
CA VAL A 610 14.89 -39.06 4.26
C VAL A 610 14.22 -40.31 4.74
N CYS A 611 13.40 -40.21 5.77
CA CYS A 611 12.62 -41.32 6.30
C CYS A 611 11.14 -40.96 6.48
N SER A 612 10.28 -41.96 6.64
CA SER A 612 8.88 -41.84 7.02
C SER A 612 8.61 -42.72 8.23
N GLY A 613 7.48 -42.53 8.90
CA GLY A 613 7.01 -43.45 9.94
C GLY A 613 6.60 -44.81 9.38
N ILE A 614 6.42 -45.78 10.26
CA ILE A 614 5.76 -47.08 9.95
C ILE A 614 4.24 -46.90 9.83
N SER A 615 3.72 -45.75 10.35
CA SER A 615 2.36 -45.25 10.17
C SER A 615 2.41 -43.73 10.17
N THR A 616 1.26 -43.07 10.02
CA THR A 616 1.13 -41.61 10.09
C THR A 616 1.49 -41.03 11.46
N THR A 617 1.54 -41.83 12.52
CA THR A 617 1.76 -41.40 13.91
C THR A 617 2.83 -42.20 14.65
N GLN A 618 3.46 -43.17 14.03
CA GLN A 618 4.51 -44.01 14.65
C GLN A 618 5.73 -44.11 13.76
N PHE A 619 6.89 -43.92 14.33
CA PHE A 619 8.19 -44.07 13.68
C PHE A 619 8.70 -45.52 13.74
N GLY A 620 8.45 -46.24 14.83
CA GLY A 620 8.98 -47.56 15.11
C GLY A 620 10.48 -47.55 15.45
N PRO A 621 10.94 -46.81 16.47
CA PRO A 621 12.37 -46.55 16.72
C PRO A 621 13.21 -47.82 16.95
N ASP A 622 12.63 -48.83 17.62
CA ASP A 622 13.31 -50.05 17.96
C ASP A 622 13.19 -51.18 16.91
N ASN A 623 12.41 -50.89 15.84
CA ASN A 623 12.28 -51.90 14.78
C ASN A 623 13.61 -52.08 14.06
N SER A 624 14.01 -53.34 13.85
CA SER A 624 15.19 -53.69 13.08
C SER A 624 15.08 -53.26 11.63
N MET A 625 16.09 -52.63 11.08
CA MET A 625 16.18 -52.24 9.68
C MET A 625 16.41 -53.42 8.75
N ILE A 626 15.69 -53.51 7.65
CA ILE A 626 16.04 -54.38 6.54
C ILE A 626 16.99 -53.68 5.57
N ARG A 627 17.75 -54.43 4.79
CA ARG A 627 18.74 -53.89 3.86
C ARG A 627 18.11 -53.02 2.77
N GLY A 628 16.89 -53.38 2.31
CA GLY A 628 16.12 -52.60 1.36
C GLY A 628 15.72 -51.22 1.89
N ASP A 629 15.22 -51.11 3.12
CA ASP A 629 14.85 -49.86 3.78
C ASP A 629 16.08 -48.97 4.02
N PHE A 630 17.20 -49.59 4.40
CA PHE A 630 18.47 -48.87 4.57
C PHE A 630 18.88 -48.17 3.27
N MET A 631 18.83 -48.87 2.14
CA MET A 631 19.15 -48.31 0.83
C MET A 631 18.15 -47.25 0.40
N LEU A 632 16.85 -47.40 0.71
CA LEU A 632 15.82 -46.40 0.45
C LEU A 632 16.08 -45.09 1.21
N MET A 633 16.51 -45.19 2.47
CA MET A 633 16.85 -44.00 3.24
C MET A 633 18.08 -43.29 2.67
N LEU A 634 19.13 -44.02 2.22
CA LEU A 634 20.28 -43.42 1.52
C LEU A 634 19.89 -42.74 0.21
N TYR A 635 19.02 -43.36 -0.57
CA TYR A 635 18.51 -42.83 -1.83
C TYR A 635 17.69 -41.53 -1.61
N ASN A 636 16.82 -41.54 -0.58
CA ASN A 636 16.06 -40.37 -0.19
C ASN A 636 16.98 -39.23 0.26
N ALA A 637 18.00 -39.55 1.08
CA ALA A 637 19.00 -38.59 1.55
C ALA A 637 19.84 -37.99 0.42
N ALA A 638 20.02 -38.73 -0.69
CA ALA A 638 20.65 -38.24 -1.90
C ALA A 638 19.70 -37.35 -2.78
N GLY A 639 18.47 -37.09 -2.34
CA GLY A 639 17.50 -36.30 -3.11
C GLY A 639 16.75 -37.09 -4.21
N LYS A 640 16.71 -38.43 -4.10
CA LYS A 640 16.01 -39.33 -5.07
C LYS A 640 16.46 -39.10 -6.51
N PRO A 641 17.74 -39.21 -6.80
CA PRO A 641 18.25 -38.96 -8.16
C PRO A 641 17.62 -39.88 -9.20
N ALA A 642 17.51 -39.39 -10.44
CA ALA A 642 16.97 -40.20 -11.52
C ALA A 642 17.73 -41.49 -11.74
N VAL A 643 17.01 -42.60 -11.88
CA VAL A 643 17.58 -43.93 -12.14
C VAL A 643 17.75 -44.13 -13.63
N THR A 644 18.98 -44.34 -14.10
CA THR A 644 19.32 -44.48 -15.52
C THR A 644 19.58 -45.90 -15.96
N THR A 645 19.83 -46.81 -15.01
CA THR A 645 20.13 -48.24 -15.26
C THR A 645 19.17 -49.11 -14.45
N PRO A 646 18.64 -50.20 -15.01
CA PRO A 646 17.80 -51.11 -14.25
C PRO A 646 18.62 -51.90 -13.20
N CYS A 647 17.91 -52.26 -12.10
CA CYS A 647 18.50 -53.17 -11.11
C CYS A 647 18.69 -54.56 -11.69
N THR A 648 19.87 -55.15 -11.46
CA THR A 648 20.18 -56.48 -11.95
C THR A 648 20.24 -57.56 -10.86
N PHE A 649 19.89 -57.25 -9.60
CA PHE A 649 19.79 -58.21 -8.51
C PHE A 649 18.60 -59.14 -8.74
N THR A 650 18.89 -60.48 -8.67
CA THR A 650 17.90 -61.53 -8.99
C THR A 650 16.76 -61.64 -8.00
N ASP A 651 16.91 -61.10 -6.81
CA ASP A 651 15.96 -61.12 -5.69
C ASP A 651 15.27 -59.79 -5.46
N VAL A 652 15.29 -58.88 -6.47
CA VAL A 652 14.64 -57.55 -6.46
C VAL A 652 13.68 -57.43 -7.63
N SER A 653 12.40 -57.21 -7.36
CA SER A 653 11.35 -57.00 -8.36
C SER A 653 11.18 -55.51 -8.68
N THR A 654 10.79 -55.17 -9.91
CA THR A 654 10.40 -53.80 -10.30
C THR A 654 9.21 -53.27 -9.51
N SER A 655 8.42 -54.14 -8.88
CA SER A 655 7.28 -53.77 -8.00
C SER A 655 7.69 -53.50 -6.54
N ASP A 656 8.92 -53.77 -6.16
CA ASP A 656 9.39 -53.50 -4.80
C ASP A 656 9.57 -51.99 -4.58
N TYR A 657 9.09 -51.47 -3.44
CA TYR A 657 9.11 -50.01 -3.13
C TYR A 657 10.54 -49.45 -3.02
N TYR A 658 11.53 -50.29 -2.78
CA TYR A 658 12.97 -49.95 -2.75
C TYR A 658 13.69 -50.18 -4.07
N TYR A 659 12.99 -50.59 -5.15
CA TYR A 659 13.60 -50.92 -6.45
C TYR A 659 14.50 -49.81 -6.99
N ASN A 660 13.97 -48.55 -7.04
CA ASN A 660 14.72 -47.41 -7.56
C ASN A 660 15.95 -47.09 -6.71
N ALA A 661 15.87 -47.27 -5.40
CA ALA A 661 17.00 -47.08 -4.49
C ALA A 661 18.12 -48.11 -4.77
N LEU A 662 17.76 -49.36 -5.02
CA LEU A 662 18.75 -50.42 -5.32
C LEU A 662 19.34 -50.27 -6.73
N ALA A 663 18.53 -49.91 -7.73
CA ALA A 663 18.99 -49.62 -9.06
C ALA A 663 19.99 -48.45 -9.08
N TRP A 664 19.66 -47.36 -8.38
CA TRP A 664 20.55 -46.21 -8.20
C TRP A 664 21.85 -46.61 -7.47
N ALA A 665 21.74 -47.36 -6.37
CA ALA A 665 22.88 -47.74 -5.57
C ALA A 665 23.82 -48.70 -6.33
N GLN A 666 23.27 -49.62 -7.11
CA GLN A 666 24.03 -50.51 -7.98
C GLN A 666 24.76 -49.73 -9.09
N GLY A 667 24.05 -48.79 -9.77
CA GLY A 667 24.62 -47.94 -10.80
C GLY A 667 25.72 -47.00 -10.30
N ARG A 668 25.75 -46.69 -8.99
CA ARG A 668 26.79 -45.91 -8.31
C ARG A 668 27.88 -46.73 -7.64
N GLY A 669 27.83 -48.06 -7.76
CA GLY A 669 28.80 -48.95 -7.08
C GLY A 669 28.65 -48.97 -5.56
N LEU A 670 27.59 -48.41 -4.99
CA LEU A 670 27.32 -48.39 -3.57
C LEU A 670 26.90 -49.75 -3.05
N ALA A 671 26.13 -50.51 -3.85
CA ALA A 671 25.63 -51.83 -3.53
C ALA A 671 26.20 -52.86 -4.50
N SER A 672 26.90 -53.89 -3.98
CA SER A 672 27.52 -54.96 -4.76
C SER A 672 26.90 -56.35 -4.55
N GLY A 673 25.79 -56.42 -3.78
CA GLY A 673 25.11 -57.71 -3.47
C GLY A 673 25.74 -58.50 -2.36
N THR A 674 25.14 -59.67 -2.06
CA THR A 674 25.53 -60.58 -0.98
C THR A 674 26.13 -61.89 -1.52
N GLY A 675 26.28 -62.02 -2.84
CA GLY A 675 26.71 -63.23 -3.55
C GLY A 675 25.54 -63.88 -4.34
N GLY A 676 25.86 -64.72 -5.31
CA GLY A 676 24.88 -65.43 -6.14
C GLY A 676 23.98 -64.53 -7.01
N GLY A 677 24.36 -63.27 -7.21
CA GLY A 677 23.57 -62.29 -7.98
C GLY A 677 22.44 -61.62 -7.19
N GLY A 678 22.27 -61.88 -5.90
CA GLY A 678 21.22 -61.28 -5.05
C GLY A 678 21.75 -60.18 -4.13
N PHE A 679 20.85 -59.32 -3.64
CA PHE A 679 21.11 -58.24 -2.67
C PHE A 679 20.65 -58.57 -1.27
N SER A 680 19.72 -59.51 -1.10
CA SER A 680 19.01 -59.88 0.15
C SER A 680 18.29 -58.68 0.77
N PRO A 681 17.41 -58.02 0.08
CA PRO A 681 16.81 -56.73 0.51
C PRO A 681 15.93 -56.87 1.77
N ARG A 682 15.39 -58.06 2.02
CA ARG A 682 14.50 -58.34 3.17
C ARG A 682 15.24 -58.82 4.42
N ASP A 683 16.55 -59.12 4.30
CA ASP A 683 17.36 -59.48 5.46
C ASP A 683 17.66 -58.26 6.33
N LYS A 684 17.75 -58.47 7.66
CA LYS A 684 18.17 -57.42 8.58
C LYS A 684 19.61 -57.03 8.31
N ILE A 685 19.87 -55.71 8.30
CA ILE A 685 21.22 -55.16 8.09
C ILE A 685 21.99 -55.17 9.40
N THR A 686 23.22 -55.67 9.38
CA THR A 686 24.12 -55.55 10.53
C THR A 686 24.81 -54.18 10.55
N ARG A 687 25.30 -53.77 11.74
CA ARG A 687 25.97 -52.49 11.92
C ARG A 687 27.23 -52.37 11.04
N GLU A 688 28.06 -53.45 10.93
CA GLU A 688 29.25 -53.44 10.06
C GLU A 688 28.88 -53.31 8.57
N GLN A 689 27.75 -53.91 8.14
CA GLN A 689 27.26 -53.75 6.76
C GLN A 689 26.82 -52.34 6.53
N ALA A 690 26.08 -51.73 7.49
CA ALA A 690 25.65 -50.34 7.43
C ALA A 690 26.84 -49.39 7.38
N PHE A 691 27.86 -49.61 8.20
CA PHE A 691 29.11 -48.82 8.17
C PHE A 691 29.78 -48.87 6.79
N SER A 692 29.90 -50.05 6.20
CA SER A 692 30.49 -50.21 4.87
C SER A 692 29.72 -49.48 3.78
N LEU A 693 28.41 -49.47 3.85
CA LEU A 693 27.55 -48.73 2.91
C LEU A 693 27.64 -47.22 3.14
N LEU A 694 27.58 -46.74 4.38
CA LEU A 694 27.75 -45.35 4.73
C LEU A 694 29.11 -44.79 4.31
N TYR A 695 30.17 -45.50 4.54
CA TYR A 695 31.51 -45.11 4.12
C TYR A 695 31.58 -44.86 2.60
N ARG A 696 31.01 -45.77 1.80
CA ARG A 696 30.89 -45.60 0.32
C ARG A 696 29.92 -44.46 -0.06
N TYR A 697 29.01 -44.12 0.83
CA TYR A 697 28.02 -43.06 0.59
C TYR A 697 28.59 -41.64 0.82
N LEU A 698 29.59 -41.50 1.71
CA LEU A 698 30.24 -40.22 2.02
C LEU A 698 30.70 -39.44 0.76
N PRO A 699 31.45 -40.05 -0.20
CA PRO A 699 31.87 -39.37 -1.41
C PRO A 699 30.68 -38.93 -2.30
N ILE A 700 29.57 -39.68 -2.29
CA ILE A 700 28.37 -39.36 -3.05
C ILE A 700 27.72 -38.06 -2.54
N LEU A 701 27.88 -37.81 -1.23
CA LEU A 701 27.45 -36.55 -0.59
C LEU A 701 28.48 -35.41 -0.72
N GLY A 702 29.61 -35.66 -1.41
CA GLY A 702 30.69 -34.68 -1.49
C GLY A 702 31.51 -34.56 -0.20
N LYS A 703 31.36 -35.52 0.73
CA LYS A 703 32.03 -35.55 2.02
C LYS A 703 33.19 -36.53 2.00
N ASN A 704 34.31 -36.09 1.40
CA ASN A 704 35.51 -36.90 1.33
C ASN A 704 36.25 -36.90 2.67
N CYS A 705 36.13 -38.01 3.42
CA CYS A 705 36.84 -38.23 4.68
C CYS A 705 38.12 -39.06 4.42
N PRO A 706 39.25 -38.73 5.04
CA PRO A 706 40.42 -39.63 5.03
C PRO A 706 40.11 -40.94 5.74
N ASP A 707 40.74 -42.03 5.30
CA ASP A 707 40.60 -43.35 5.96
C ASP A 707 41.08 -43.27 7.41
N GLY A 708 40.24 -43.78 8.31
CA GLY A 708 40.57 -43.83 9.71
C GLY A 708 41.64 -44.87 10.03
N ASP A 709 42.55 -44.51 10.92
CA ASP A 709 43.52 -45.48 11.46
C ASP A 709 42.76 -46.58 12.18
N LEU A 710 43.13 -47.85 11.91
CA LEU A 710 42.50 -49.02 12.51
C LEU A 710 42.67 -49.07 14.06
N SER A 711 43.65 -48.38 14.60
CA SER A 711 43.88 -48.29 16.06
C SER A 711 42.69 -47.55 16.78
N VAL A 712 41.88 -46.72 16.09
CA VAL A 712 40.71 -46.12 16.69
C VAL A 712 39.68 -47.16 17.13
N LEU A 713 39.71 -48.38 16.58
CA LEU A 713 38.87 -49.50 16.99
C LEU A 713 39.29 -50.14 18.28
N ASP A 714 40.55 -49.91 18.75
CA ASP A 714 41.11 -50.53 19.96
C ASP A 714 40.35 -50.15 21.25
N GLN A 715 39.58 -49.04 21.19
CA GLN A 715 38.70 -48.64 22.28
C GLN A 715 37.49 -49.59 22.49
N PHE A 716 37.17 -50.48 21.52
CA PHE A 716 36.03 -51.39 21.61
C PHE A 716 36.50 -52.84 21.97
N ALA A 717 35.89 -53.42 23.02
CA ALA A 717 36.22 -54.72 23.50
C ALA A 717 35.95 -55.78 22.43
N ASP A 718 34.96 -55.62 21.58
CA ASP A 718 34.53 -56.56 20.55
C ASP A 718 35.15 -56.30 19.16
N ARG A 719 36.17 -55.44 19.04
CA ARG A 719 36.80 -55.05 17.76
C ARG A 719 37.22 -56.26 16.88
N LYS A 720 37.57 -57.42 17.51
CA LYS A 720 37.94 -58.64 16.78
C LYS A 720 36.75 -59.24 16.01
N ASN A 721 35.50 -58.82 16.30
CA ASN A 721 34.34 -59.36 15.63
C ASN A 721 34.00 -58.52 14.36
N VAL A 722 34.72 -57.38 14.10
CA VAL A 722 34.57 -56.59 12.86
C VAL A 722 35.19 -57.39 11.71
N ALA A 723 34.40 -57.70 10.70
CA ALA A 723 34.84 -58.40 9.51
C ALA A 723 35.83 -57.53 8.71
N ASP A 724 36.82 -58.19 8.04
CA ASP A 724 37.89 -57.49 7.33
C ASP A 724 37.40 -56.49 6.31
N TYR A 725 36.31 -56.79 5.61
CA TYR A 725 35.71 -55.88 4.64
C TYR A 725 35.12 -54.57 5.26
N ALA A 726 34.88 -54.59 6.57
CA ALA A 726 34.24 -53.47 7.27
C ALA A 726 35.22 -52.67 8.16
N LYS A 727 36.46 -53.12 8.35
CA LYS A 727 37.43 -52.50 9.26
C LYS A 727 37.72 -51.04 8.91
N THR A 728 38.09 -50.76 7.67
CA THR A 728 38.37 -49.39 7.22
C THR A 728 37.14 -48.50 7.36
N ALA A 729 35.97 -48.99 6.94
CA ALA A 729 34.71 -48.22 7.05
C ALA A 729 34.36 -47.91 8.52
N ALA A 730 34.48 -48.92 9.40
CA ALA A 730 34.25 -48.73 10.83
C ALA A 730 35.23 -47.75 11.45
N ALA A 731 36.53 -47.88 11.14
CA ALA A 731 37.58 -46.99 11.64
C ALA A 731 37.36 -45.55 11.16
N THR A 732 37.03 -45.34 9.88
CA THR A 732 36.76 -44.00 9.32
C THR A 732 35.54 -43.35 9.98
N LEU A 733 34.41 -44.06 10.07
CA LEU A 733 33.21 -43.49 10.68
C LEU A 733 33.40 -43.21 12.19
N VAL A 734 34.18 -44.03 12.90
CA VAL A 734 34.52 -43.78 14.31
C VAL A 734 35.45 -42.59 14.44
N ALA A 735 36.55 -42.53 13.63
CA ALA A 735 37.46 -41.39 13.62
C ALA A 735 36.81 -40.05 13.30
N GLN A 736 35.82 -40.07 12.44
CA GLN A 736 35.04 -38.88 12.05
C GLN A 736 33.89 -38.58 13.04
N GLY A 737 33.73 -39.34 14.13
CA GLY A 737 32.63 -39.14 15.10
C GLY A 737 31.23 -39.53 14.58
N LEU A 738 31.14 -40.11 13.40
CA LEU A 738 29.90 -40.49 12.75
C LEU A 738 29.28 -41.74 13.34
N ALA A 739 30.12 -42.68 13.79
CA ALA A 739 29.69 -43.90 14.47
C ALA A 739 30.29 -43.97 15.88
N SER A 740 29.55 -44.51 16.81
CA SER A 740 29.97 -44.75 18.18
C SER A 740 29.48 -46.11 18.64
N GLY A 741 30.14 -46.67 19.65
CA GLY A 741 29.74 -47.90 20.34
C GLY A 741 28.74 -47.61 21.48
N SER A 742 28.35 -48.70 22.15
CA SER A 742 27.55 -48.63 23.37
C SER A 742 28.13 -49.59 24.39
N GLY A 743 28.26 -49.14 25.65
CA GLY A 743 28.83 -49.97 26.73
C GLY A 743 30.24 -50.52 26.45
N GLY A 744 31.10 -49.78 25.69
CA GLY A 744 32.45 -50.18 25.32
C GLY A 744 32.51 -51.18 24.15
N ASN A 745 31.43 -51.51 23.50
CA ASN A 745 31.34 -52.39 22.34
C ASN A 745 30.88 -51.63 21.09
N LEU A 746 31.41 -51.96 19.93
CA LEU A 746 30.98 -51.45 18.63
C LEU A 746 29.76 -52.20 18.09
N ASP A 747 29.58 -53.45 18.51
CA ASP A 747 28.52 -54.40 18.14
C ASP A 747 28.39 -54.59 16.62
N PRO A 748 29.46 -54.99 15.92
CA PRO A 748 29.49 -55.03 14.45
C PRO A 748 28.49 -56.03 13.85
N LYS A 749 28.19 -57.14 14.57
CA LYS A 749 27.25 -58.17 14.15
C LYS A 749 25.80 -57.91 14.58
N GLY A 750 25.56 -56.96 15.46
CA GLY A 750 24.24 -56.55 15.89
C GLY A 750 23.44 -55.96 14.74
N THR A 751 22.12 -56.09 14.79
CA THR A 751 21.22 -55.51 13.79
C THR A 751 20.97 -54.01 14.08
N LEU A 752 20.95 -53.21 13.04
CA LEU A 752 20.67 -51.79 13.15
C LEU A 752 19.15 -51.55 13.36
N THR A 753 18.78 -50.64 14.28
CA THR A 753 17.38 -50.19 14.42
C THR A 753 17.12 -48.97 13.57
N ARG A 754 15.80 -48.65 13.37
CA ARG A 754 15.39 -47.45 12.61
C ARG A 754 15.88 -46.16 13.26
N ALA A 755 15.82 -46.05 14.60
CA ALA A 755 16.30 -44.87 15.33
C ALA A 755 17.83 -44.76 15.22
N GLN A 756 18.56 -45.86 15.29
CA GLN A 756 20.02 -45.84 15.08
C GLN A 756 20.41 -45.42 13.67
N MET A 757 19.65 -45.87 12.66
CA MET A 757 19.87 -45.43 11.29
C MET A 757 19.60 -43.93 11.11
N ALA A 758 18.48 -43.43 11.65
CA ALA A 758 18.20 -41.99 11.61
C ALA A 758 19.31 -41.15 12.24
N SER A 759 19.82 -41.60 13.40
CA SER A 759 20.96 -40.95 14.09
C SER A 759 22.26 -41.00 13.30
N LEU A 760 22.55 -42.11 12.63
CA LEU A 760 23.73 -42.20 11.75
C LEU A 760 23.61 -41.27 10.56
N LEU A 761 22.44 -41.22 9.89
CA LEU A 761 22.19 -40.34 8.76
C LEU A 761 22.20 -38.88 9.17
N TYR A 762 21.58 -38.51 10.30
CA TYR A 762 21.63 -37.16 10.83
C TYR A 762 23.08 -36.70 10.99
N ARG A 763 23.94 -37.49 11.64
CA ARG A 763 25.36 -37.20 11.82
C ARG A 763 26.07 -37.11 10.47
N VAL A 764 25.80 -38.00 9.53
CA VAL A 764 26.42 -38.00 8.21
C VAL A 764 26.00 -36.78 7.40
N LEU A 765 24.73 -36.38 7.44
CA LEU A 765 24.21 -35.25 6.66
C LEU A 765 24.70 -33.90 7.21
N GLU A 766 24.79 -33.74 8.53
CA GLU A 766 25.29 -32.53 9.19
C GLU A 766 26.82 -32.46 9.33
N HIS A 767 27.54 -33.57 8.98
CA HIS A 767 29.00 -33.69 9.17
C HIS A 767 29.80 -32.78 8.23
N THR A 768 30.77 -32.05 8.81
CA THR A 768 31.89 -31.45 8.07
C THR A 768 33.11 -32.32 8.25
N PRO A 769 33.76 -32.88 7.18
CA PRO A 769 34.90 -33.77 7.30
C PRO A 769 36.07 -33.16 8.05
N ILE A 770 36.58 -33.88 9.03
CA ILE A 770 37.81 -33.54 9.75
C ILE A 770 38.97 -33.88 8.83
N GLN A 771 39.68 -32.89 8.30
CA GLN A 771 40.91 -33.06 7.53
C GLN A 771 42.08 -33.22 8.50
N THR A 772 42.77 -34.37 8.51
CA THR A 772 44.01 -34.53 9.22
C THR A 772 45.16 -34.05 8.33
N ASP A 773 45.85 -32.99 8.73
CA ASP A 773 47.09 -32.56 8.07
C ASP A 773 48.22 -33.60 8.35
N PRO A 774 48.91 -34.15 7.35
CA PRO A 774 49.86 -35.20 7.52
C PRO A 774 51.22 -34.76 8.12
N THR A 775 51.38 -33.54 8.56
CA THR A 775 52.70 -33.02 8.99
C THR A 775 52.65 -32.30 10.32
N THR A 776 52.40 -33.01 11.43
CA THR A 776 52.95 -32.64 12.76
C THR A 776 52.82 -33.82 13.74
N PRO A 777 53.92 -34.33 14.32
CA PRO A 777 53.81 -35.29 15.42
C PRO A 777 53.36 -34.55 16.67
N THR A 778 52.20 -34.91 17.21
CA THR A 778 51.74 -34.38 18.51
C THR A 778 52.49 -35.14 19.63
N ASP A 779 53.22 -34.40 20.41
CA ASP A 779 53.73 -34.78 21.70
C ASP A 779 52.59 -35.02 22.71
N PRO A 780 52.52 -36.23 23.39
CA PRO A 780 51.39 -36.59 24.25
C PRO A 780 51.50 -36.08 25.70
N THR A 781 52.20 -35.00 26.00
CA THR A 781 52.34 -34.48 27.38
C THR A 781 52.08 -32.98 27.52
N GLN A 782 50.82 -32.57 27.55
CA GLN A 782 50.39 -31.43 28.35
C GLN A 782 48.89 -31.54 28.74
N PRO A 783 48.54 -31.19 29.98
CA PRO A 783 47.17 -31.14 30.46
C PRO A 783 46.45 -29.97 29.82
N THR A 784 45.21 -30.17 29.39
CA THR A 784 44.34 -29.14 28.88
C THR A 784 43.98 -28.17 30.01
N ASP A 785 44.53 -26.98 29.95
CA ASP A 785 44.08 -25.86 30.77
C ASP A 785 42.58 -25.52 30.44
N PRO A 786 41.79 -25.10 31.43
CA PRO A 786 40.40 -24.71 31.21
C PRO A 786 40.33 -23.47 30.32
N VAL A 787 39.46 -23.54 29.30
CA VAL A 787 39.16 -22.41 28.41
C VAL A 787 38.85 -21.18 29.23
N PRO A 788 39.51 -20.00 28.98
CA PRO A 788 39.26 -18.78 29.72
C PRO A 788 37.79 -18.33 29.54
N PRO A 789 37.10 -17.85 30.58
CA PRO A 789 35.77 -17.25 30.43
C PRO A 789 35.88 -15.99 29.60
N GLY A 790 35.29 -15.95 28.36
CA GLY A 790 35.20 -14.80 27.53
C GLY A 790 35.39 -14.93 26.01
N SER A 791 35.43 -16.10 25.45
CA SER A 791 35.44 -16.27 23.98
C SER A 791 34.04 -16.12 23.42
N TYR A 792 33.82 -14.99 22.73
CA TYR A 792 32.57 -14.75 21.99
C TYR A 792 32.62 -15.46 20.62
N ALA A 793 31.46 -15.86 20.12
CA ALA A 793 31.24 -16.29 18.76
C ALA A 793 30.19 -15.42 18.09
N LEU A 794 30.41 -15.09 16.82
CA LEU A 794 29.45 -14.41 15.97
C LEU A 794 28.95 -15.34 14.87
N ALA A 795 27.66 -15.52 14.74
CA ALA A 795 27.03 -16.32 13.69
C ALA A 795 25.91 -15.56 13.02
N LEU A 796 25.63 -15.88 11.75
CA LEU A 796 24.43 -15.42 11.06
C LEU A 796 23.37 -16.55 11.11
N ASP A 797 22.10 -16.14 11.12
CA ASP A 797 20.96 -17.06 11.06
C ASP A 797 20.84 -17.79 9.72
N GLN A 798 21.50 -17.28 8.67
CA GLN A 798 21.54 -17.88 7.34
C GLN A 798 22.95 -17.77 6.75
N SER A 799 23.43 -18.88 6.17
CA SER A 799 24.72 -18.91 5.45
C SER A 799 24.58 -18.73 3.95
N ARG A 800 23.35 -18.88 3.42
CA ARG A 800 23.01 -18.73 2.00
C ARG A 800 21.58 -18.28 1.84
N VAL A 801 21.35 -17.34 0.92
CA VAL A 801 20.05 -16.78 0.57
C VAL A 801 19.94 -16.60 -0.93
N GLU A 802 18.75 -16.83 -1.49
CA GLU A 802 18.42 -16.51 -2.88
C GLU A 802 17.34 -15.42 -2.89
N LEU A 803 17.59 -14.32 -3.63
CA LEU A 803 16.70 -13.19 -3.73
C LEU A 803 16.22 -13.02 -5.18
N ALA A 804 14.90 -12.95 -5.36
CA ALA A 804 14.30 -12.51 -6.62
C ALA A 804 14.69 -11.06 -6.94
N SER A 805 14.45 -10.61 -8.16
CA SER A 805 14.69 -9.23 -8.58
C SER A 805 14.03 -8.21 -7.64
N GLY A 806 14.80 -7.28 -7.10
CA GLY A 806 14.34 -6.27 -6.15
C GLY A 806 13.93 -6.82 -4.78
N GLY A 807 14.05 -8.14 -4.56
CA GLY A 807 13.70 -8.79 -3.30
C GLY A 807 14.67 -8.44 -2.17
N SER A 808 14.19 -8.51 -0.93
CA SER A 808 14.97 -8.23 0.27
C SER A 808 14.79 -9.31 1.34
N VAL A 809 15.81 -9.49 2.17
CA VAL A 809 15.78 -10.35 3.37
C VAL A 809 16.56 -9.68 4.49
N THR A 810 16.14 -9.89 5.73
CA THR A 810 16.91 -9.41 6.89
C THR A 810 17.69 -10.56 7.51
N LEU A 811 19.03 -10.49 7.48
CA LEU A 811 19.92 -11.40 8.16
C LEU A 811 20.07 -10.98 9.63
N LYS A 812 20.07 -11.97 10.54
CA LYS A 812 20.27 -11.74 11.96
C LYS A 812 21.64 -12.21 12.39
N ALA A 813 22.40 -11.35 13.04
CA ALA A 813 23.66 -11.69 13.66
C ALA A 813 23.41 -12.10 15.13
N VAL A 814 23.90 -13.27 15.50
CA VAL A 814 23.80 -13.82 16.87
C VAL A 814 25.18 -13.87 17.48
N ILE A 815 25.34 -13.26 18.63
CA ILE A 815 26.58 -13.27 19.42
C ILE A 815 26.36 -14.18 20.63
N LEU A 816 27.24 -15.13 20.83
CA LEU A 816 27.22 -16.07 21.96
C LEU A 816 28.50 -15.97 22.78
N PRO A 817 28.44 -15.80 24.11
CA PRO A 817 27.25 -15.45 24.90
C PRO A 817 26.62 -14.14 24.48
N ALA A 818 25.30 -14.02 24.69
CA ALA A 818 24.52 -12.85 24.27
C ALA A 818 25.07 -11.53 24.85
N VAL A 819 25.20 -10.52 23.99
CA VAL A 819 25.67 -9.18 24.34
C VAL A 819 24.57 -8.17 24.07
N SER A 820 24.09 -7.50 25.12
CA SER A 820 23.07 -6.46 24.98
C SER A 820 23.63 -5.25 24.20
N ASN A 821 22.87 -4.77 23.21
CA ASN A 821 23.20 -3.58 22.39
C ASN A 821 24.52 -3.72 21.59
N ALA A 822 24.85 -4.91 21.14
CA ALA A 822 26.03 -5.12 20.29
C ALA A 822 25.87 -4.40 18.94
N ALA A 823 26.74 -3.44 18.64
CA ALA A 823 26.78 -2.76 17.37
C ALA A 823 27.47 -3.65 16.32
N VAL A 824 26.69 -4.40 15.55
CA VAL A 824 27.17 -5.21 14.42
C VAL A 824 27.29 -4.34 13.18
N THR A 825 28.46 -4.39 12.53
CA THR A 825 28.67 -3.72 11.24
C THR A 825 28.47 -4.73 10.09
N TRP A 826 27.89 -4.24 8.99
CA TRP A 826 27.54 -5.05 7.85
C TRP A 826 28.23 -4.56 6.59
N THR A 827 28.74 -5.48 5.78
CA THR A 827 29.38 -5.15 4.51
C THR A 827 28.96 -6.12 3.41
N SER A 828 28.95 -5.64 2.16
CA SER A 828 28.73 -6.44 0.97
C SER A 828 30.02 -6.50 0.14
N SER A 829 30.38 -7.68 -0.32
CA SER A 829 31.53 -7.87 -1.23
C SER A 829 31.27 -7.28 -2.63
N ASN A 830 30.00 -7.15 -3.02
CA ASN A 830 29.60 -6.56 -4.29
C ASN A 830 28.32 -5.74 -4.14
N PRO A 831 28.42 -4.46 -3.77
CA PRO A 831 27.25 -3.60 -3.56
C PRO A 831 26.42 -3.30 -4.81
N GLU A 832 26.95 -3.54 -6.01
CA GLU A 832 26.20 -3.41 -7.27
C GLU A 832 25.27 -4.64 -7.51
N VAL A 833 25.53 -5.75 -6.83
CA VAL A 833 24.71 -6.96 -6.87
C VAL A 833 23.73 -6.98 -5.70
N ALA A 834 24.22 -6.79 -4.48
CA ALA A 834 23.39 -6.73 -3.29
C ALA A 834 23.94 -5.72 -2.28
N VAL A 835 23.06 -4.89 -1.72
CA VAL A 835 23.40 -3.98 -0.61
C VAL A 835 22.86 -4.52 0.69
N VAL A 836 23.49 -4.11 1.80
CA VAL A 836 23.03 -4.44 3.15
C VAL A 836 22.91 -3.18 4.00
N SER A 837 21.79 -3.07 4.72
CA SER A 837 21.54 -1.96 5.63
C SER A 837 22.29 -2.15 6.96
N PRO A 838 22.45 -1.08 7.78
CA PRO A 838 23.00 -1.20 9.13
C PRO A 838 22.20 -2.15 10.05
N THR A 839 20.97 -2.46 9.73
CA THR A 839 20.11 -3.41 10.46
C THR A 839 20.14 -4.84 9.91
N GLY A 840 21.02 -5.11 8.92
CA GLY A 840 21.17 -6.44 8.32
C GLY A 840 20.17 -6.76 7.19
N MET A 841 19.36 -5.79 6.72
CA MET A 841 18.47 -6.00 5.58
C MET A 841 19.28 -5.96 4.28
N VAL A 842 19.25 -7.06 3.54
CA VAL A 842 19.92 -7.26 2.26
C VAL A 842 18.93 -7.11 1.13
N THR A 843 19.26 -6.33 0.09
CA THR A 843 18.39 -6.10 -1.08
C THR A 843 19.13 -6.43 -2.36
N ASN A 844 18.47 -7.19 -3.24
CA ASN A 844 18.97 -7.51 -4.59
C ASN A 844 18.85 -6.30 -5.53
N LEU A 845 19.99 -5.77 -5.99
CA LEU A 845 20.07 -4.67 -6.98
C LEU A 845 20.54 -5.16 -8.36
N TYR A 846 20.78 -6.46 -8.57
CA TYR A 846 21.41 -7.00 -9.75
C TYR A 846 20.58 -6.77 -11.04
N PRO A 847 21.09 -5.97 -12.00
CA PRO A 847 20.38 -5.67 -13.24
C PRO A 847 20.78 -6.60 -14.42
N GLY A 848 21.70 -7.53 -14.19
CA GLY A 848 22.25 -8.38 -15.25
C GLY A 848 21.38 -9.58 -15.61
N THR A 849 21.83 -10.37 -16.61
CA THR A 849 21.21 -11.62 -17.01
C THR A 849 21.71 -12.81 -16.20
N GLY A 850 20.85 -13.79 -15.96
CA GLY A 850 21.18 -14.95 -15.10
C GLY A 850 21.14 -14.64 -13.61
N SER A 851 22.11 -15.13 -12.86
CA SER A 851 22.24 -14.83 -11.43
C SER A 851 23.65 -14.36 -11.09
N ALA A 852 23.75 -13.51 -10.08
CA ALA A 852 25.03 -13.06 -9.53
C ALA A 852 25.07 -13.29 -8.03
N THR A 853 26.27 -13.31 -7.45
CA THR A 853 26.47 -13.55 -6.03
C THR A 853 27.18 -12.37 -5.36
N ALA A 854 26.77 -12.09 -4.12
CA ALA A 854 27.47 -11.22 -3.21
C ALA A 854 27.61 -11.91 -1.86
N THR A 855 28.73 -11.69 -1.16
CA THR A 855 28.91 -12.15 0.21
C THR A 855 28.61 -11.00 1.16
N ILE A 856 27.63 -11.20 2.03
CA ILE A 856 27.30 -10.25 3.10
C ILE A 856 28.00 -10.68 4.36
N THR A 857 28.79 -9.81 4.94
CA THR A 857 29.59 -10.09 6.14
C THR A 857 29.13 -9.20 7.29
N ALA A 858 28.79 -9.84 8.41
CA ALA A 858 28.61 -9.22 9.70
C ALA A 858 29.92 -9.20 10.47
N SER A 859 30.24 -8.12 11.12
CA SER A 859 31.46 -7.97 11.92
C SER A 859 31.16 -7.37 13.29
N TRP A 860 31.74 -7.94 14.33
CA TRP A 860 31.63 -7.41 15.68
C TRP A 860 32.86 -7.77 16.50
N ASN A 861 33.52 -6.79 17.07
CA ASN A 861 34.70 -6.94 17.96
C ASN A 861 35.81 -7.87 17.38
N GLY A 862 36.07 -7.74 16.07
CA GLY A 862 37.05 -8.55 15.37
C GLY A 862 36.57 -9.94 14.89
N LEU A 863 35.39 -10.36 15.30
CA LEU A 863 34.72 -11.57 14.81
C LEU A 863 33.93 -11.25 13.53
N THR A 864 33.88 -12.19 12.62
CA THR A 864 33.11 -12.05 11.36
C THR A 864 32.30 -13.32 11.11
N SER A 865 31.15 -13.15 10.47
CA SER A 865 30.32 -14.23 9.93
C SER A 865 29.72 -13.77 8.62
N SER A 866 29.59 -14.69 7.65
CA SER A 866 29.21 -14.32 6.28
C SER A 866 28.06 -15.18 5.75
N CYS A 867 27.22 -14.55 4.90
CA CYS A 867 26.15 -15.17 4.15
C CYS A 867 26.38 -14.99 2.65
N THR A 868 26.27 -16.05 1.85
CA THR A 868 26.28 -15.96 0.39
C THR A 868 24.89 -15.62 -0.12
N VAL A 869 24.75 -14.50 -0.78
CA VAL A 869 23.48 -14.04 -1.36
C VAL A 869 23.53 -14.23 -2.88
N ILE A 870 22.58 -14.99 -3.41
CA ILE A 870 22.39 -15.21 -4.84
C ILE A 870 21.24 -14.32 -5.31
N CYS A 871 21.56 -13.37 -6.14
CA CYS A 871 20.64 -12.43 -6.73
C CYS A 871 20.19 -12.91 -8.10
N GLN A 872 18.90 -13.19 -8.24
CA GLN A 872 18.31 -13.62 -9.51
C GLN A 872 18.16 -12.44 -10.46
N GLN A 873 18.16 -12.75 -11.75
CA GLN A 873 17.98 -11.79 -12.84
C GLN A 873 16.76 -10.87 -12.63
N ALA A 874 16.92 -9.59 -12.95
CA ALA A 874 15.81 -8.65 -13.03
C ALA A 874 14.90 -8.95 -14.22
N GLN A 875 13.57 -8.91 -14.02
CA GLN A 875 12.60 -9.08 -15.10
C GLN A 875 12.64 -7.91 -16.08
N HIS A 876 12.87 -6.70 -15.58
CA HIS A 876 12.98 -5.49 -16.37
C HIS A 876 14.20 -4.69 -15.92
N THR A 877 15.04 -4.35 -16.87
CA THR A 877 16.22 -3.49 -16.63
C THR A 877 16.26 -2.36 -17.64
N GLY A 878 16.97 -1.30 -17.30
CA GLY A 878 17.24 -0.20 -18.21
C GLY A 878 18.68 0.29 -18.09
N THR A 879 19.23 0.76 -19.19
CA THR A 879 20.57 1.34 -19.24
C THR A 879 20.45 2.85 -19.42
N VAL A 880 21.22 3.64 -18.66
CA VAL A 880 21.29 5.10 -18.80
C VAL A 880 21.92 5.45 -20.13
N THR A 881 21.19 6.17 -20.96
CA THR A 881 21.62 6.62 -22.31
C THR A 881 21.42 8.13 -22.43
N ASN A 882 22.15 8.79 -23.34
CA ASN A 882 22.04 10.22 -23.61
C ASN A 882 22.27 11.15 -22.39
N ALA A 883 22.99 10.69 -21.37
CA ALA A 883 23.27 11.43 -20.14
C ALA A 883 24.77 11.36 -19.79
N GLU A 884 25.61 12.04 -20.59
CA GLU A 884 27.06 12.01 -20.45
C GLU A 884 27.57 12.41 -19.04
N ASN A 885 26.83 13.28 -18.34
CA ASN A 885 27.14 13.71 -16.98
C ASN A 885 26.40 12.90 -15.90
N GLY A 886 25.79 11.77 -16.30
CA GLY A 886 24.95 10.95 -15.42
C GLY A 886 23.50 11.44 -15.33
N LEU A 887 22.62 10.61 -14.76
CA LEU A 887 21.17 10.82 -14.68
C LEU A 887 20.74 11.06 -13.25
N ASN A 888 20.01 12.12 -13.01
CA ASN A 888 19.42 12.40 -11.70
C ASN A 888 18.29 11.43 -11.37
N VAL A 889 18.31 10.87 -10.18
CA VAL A 889 17.21 10.10 -9.60
C VAL A 889 16.44 11.02 -8.67
N ARG A 890 15.11 11.08 -8.84
CA ARG A 890 14.21 11.98 -8.13
C ARG A 890 13.25 11.23 -7.23
N SER A 891 12.66 11.91 -6.26
CA SER A 891 11.70 11.32 -5.32
C SER A 891 10.33 11.03 -5.95
N GLY A 892 10.04 11.53 -7.15
CA GLY A 892 8.80 11.32 -7.89
C GLY A 892 8.98 11.49 -9.39
N PRO A 893 7.93 11.17 -10.20
CA PRO A 893 7.96 11.15 -11.65
C PRO A 893 7.79 12.57 -12.25
N GLY A 894 8.80 13.43 -12.13
CA GLY A 894 8.81 14.78 -12.67
C GLY A 894 10.09 15.52 -12.39
N SER A 895 10.39 16.56 -13.20
CA SER A 895 11.57 17.40 -13.02
C SER A 895 11.53 18.23 -11.72
N ASP A 896 10.34 18.44 -11.18
CA ASP A 896 10.08 19.28 -10.02
C ASP A 896 10.30 18.55 -8.68
N TYR A 897 10.39 17.22 -8.74
CA TYR A 897 10.68 16.43 -7.56
C TYR A 897 12.15 16.51 -7.15
N GLY A 898 12.37 16.50 -5.84
CA GLY A 898 13.70 16.59 -5.24
C GLY A 898 14.63 15.47 -5.73
N ARG A 899 15.91 15.80 -5.92
CA ARG A 899 16.94 14.82 -6.24
C ARG A 899 17.24 13.95 -5.03
N VAL A 900 17.10 12.62 -5.17
CA VAL A 900 17.38 11.62 -4.12
C VAL A 900 18.64 10.80 -4.43
N GLY A 901 19.23 10.97 -5.61
CA GLY A 901 20.44 10.29 -6.01
C GLY A 901 20.84 10.56 -7.46
N GLY A 902 21.70 9.72 -8.01
CA GLY A 902 22.15 9.80 -9.40
C GLY A 902 22.69 8.48 -9.89
N LEU A 903 22.50 8.23 -11.18
CA LEU A 903 23.05 7.10 -11.90
C LEU A 903 24.19 7.59 -12.81
N LYS A 904 25.24 6.80 -12.95
CA LYS A 904 26.32 7.10 -13.89
C LYS A 904 25.84 6.91 -15.32
N ALA A 905 26.51 7.54 -16.28
CA ALA A 905 26.35 7.20 -17.68
C ALA A 905 26.61 5.69 -17.88
N ASP A 906 25.85 5.09 -18.78
CA ASP A 906 25.88 3.64 -19.10
C ASP A 906 25.56 2.69 -17.93
N ALA A 907 25.11 3.22 -16.78
CA ALA A 907 24.70 2.36 -15.66
C ALA A 907 23.43 1.58 -16.01
N SER A 908 23.43 0.29 -15.69
CA SER A 908 22.25 -0.56 -15.76
C SER A 908 21.55 -0.62 -14.40
N VAL A 909 20.21 -0.49 -14.40
CA VAL A 909 19.38 -0.51 -13.18
C VAL A 909 18.16 -1.41 -13.34
N VAL A 910 17.64 -1.88 -12.21
CA VAL A 910 16.36 -2.60 -12.15
C VAL A 910 15.22 -1.59 -12.32
N VAL A 911 14.33 -1.86 -13.26
CA VAL A 911 13.12 -1.05 -13.51
C VAL A 911 11.93 -1.74 -12.85
N LEU A 912 11.26 -1.02 -11.96
CA LEU A 912 10.11 -1.50 -11.20
C LEU A 912 8.77 -1.15 -11.85
N GLY A 913 8.73 -0.09 -12.66
CA GLY A 913 7.53 0.37 -13.33
C GLY A 913 7.78 1.61 -14.20
N GLN A 914 6.71 2.08 -14.87
CA GLN A 914 6.73 3.31 -15.68
C GLN A 914 5.51 4.17 -15.31
N GLN A 915 5.72 5.48 -15.19
CA GLN A 915 4.68 6.45 -14.91
C GLN A 915 5.00 7.77 -15.63
N GLU A 916 4.07 8.28 -16.44
CA GLU A 916 4.08 9.63 -17.04
C GLU A 916 5.41 10.04 -17.71
N GLY A 917 6.03 9.14 -18.45
CA GLY A 917 7.34 9.42 -19.11
C GLY A 917 8.53 9.26 -18.17
N TRP A 918 8.35 8.69 -16.99
CA TRP A 918 9.38 8.38 -16.01
C TRP A 918 9.41 6.90 -15.69
N TYR A 919 10.58 6.35 -15.46
CA TYR A 919 10.77 5.00 -14.95
C TYR A 919 11.02 5.01 -13.45
N GLN A 920 10.30 4.21 -12.71
CA GLN A 920 10.58 3.90 -11.33
C GLN A 920 11.72 2.87 -11.28
N VAL A 921 12.82 3.21 -10.63
CA VAL A 921 14.03 2.39 -10.59
C VAL A 921 14.47 2.10 -9.17
N LEU A 922 15.04 0.91 -8.97
CA LEU A 922 15.73 0.55 -7.75
C LEU A 922 17.22 0.87 -7.92
N PHE A 923 17.78 1.66 -7.03
CA PHE A 923 19.15 2.13 -7.14
C PHE A 923 19.83 2.22 -5.76
N ARG A 924 21.15 2.44 -5.76
CA ARG A 924 21.92 2.69 -4.55
C ARG A 924 22.02 4.20 -4.30
N ASN A 925 21.50 4.66 -3.16
CA ASN A 925 21.53 6.06 -2.80
C ASN A 925 22.96 6.51 -2.36
N PRO A 926 23.22 7.81 -2.15
CA PRO A 926 24.52 8.30 -1.69
C PRO A 926 25.00 7.70 -0.37
N ASP A 927 24.07 7.27 0.51
CA ASP A 927 24.39 6.61 1.78
C ASP A 927 24.72 5.12 1.62
N GLY A 928 24.72 4.63 0.39
CA GLY A 928 25.03 3.25 0.06
C GLY A 928 23.89 2.24 0.27
N GLN A 929 22.66 2.72 0.53
CA GLN A 929 21.47 1.90 0.78
C GLN A 929 20.63 1.73 -0.49
N ALA A 930 19.84 0.64 -0.55
CA ALA A 930 18.82 0.48 -1.58
C ALA A 930 17.74 1.54 -1.42
N ALA A 931 17.38 2.18 -2.52
CA ALA A 931 16.32 3.19 -2.56
C ALA A 931 15.54 3.09 -3.87
N ILE A 932 14.29 3.50 -3.83
CA ILE A 932 13.44 3.62 -5.01
C ILE A 932 13.38 5.10 -5.39
N GLY A 933 13.48 5.38 -6.70
CA GLY A 933 13.34 6.73 -7.23
C GLY A 933 12.89 6.71 -8.68
N TYR A 934 12.83 7.88 -9.29
CA TYR A 934 12.32 8.05 -10.65
C TYR A 934 13.39 8.71 -11.54
N VAL A 935 13.47 8.22 -12.77
CA VAL A 935 14.35 8.76 -13.82
C VAL A 935 13.54 9.03 -15.07
N SER A 936 13.86 10.10 -15.81
CA SER A 936 13.17 10.40 -17.06
C SER A 936 13.40 9.28 -18.09
N ALA A 937 12.34 8.89 -18.77
CA ALA A 937 12.37 7.85 -19.79
C ALA A 937 13.20 8.24 -21.03
N GLU A 938 13.46 9.53 -21.24
CA GLU A 938 14.33 10.03 -22.32
C GLU A 938 15.80 9.60 -22.16
N TYR A 939 16.21 9.32 -20.92
CA TYR A 939 17.60 9.04 -20.57
C TYR A 939 17.80 7.60 -20.07
N LEU A 940 16.79 6.73 -20.18
CA LEU A 940 16.88 5.33 -19.80
C LEU A 940 16.31 4.44 -20.91
N THR A 941 17.15 3.68 -21.55
CA THR A 941 16.72 2.68 -22.55
C THR A 941 16.46 1.35 -21.88
N LEU A 942 15.23 0.80 -22.03
CA LEU A 942 14.89 -0.53 -21.50
C LEU A 942 15.68 -1.62 -22.23
N ASN A 943 16.27 -2.52 -21.48
CA ASN A 943 16.89 -3.72 -21.99
C ASN A 943 15.79 -4.78 -22.20
N ARG A 944 15.63 -5.28 -23.41
CA ARG A 944 14.66 -6.30 -23.81
C ARG A 944 15.17 -7.71 -23.55
#